data_1b590f2cbb63e03e33bac9d2f692a724
#
_entry.id   1b590f2cbb63e03e33bac9d2f692a724
#
_cell.length_a   1.000
_cell.length_b   1.000
_cell.length_c   1.000
_cell.angle_alpha   90.00
_cell.angle_beta   90.00
_cell.angle_gamma   90.00
#
_symmetry.space_group_name_H-M   'P 1'
#
loop_
_entity.id
_entity.type
_entity.pdbx_description
1 polymer ?
#
loop_
_entity_poly.entity_id
_entity_poly.type
_entity_poly.pdbx_seq_one_letter_code
_entity_poly.pdbx_strand_id
1 'polypeptide(L)'
;GVIRSSYPCYIQYEYEQPFTCRNIEIVLNGNNYQAHRLKVMASDDGVNYRLVKQLVPARQGWQNTDENSTHSIPPTTARFFRFYWTPEGSEPGSEDMDAAKWKPNLKIKELRLHREARLNQWEGKAGLVWRVAQATKEEEVGKQDCYSLSQVINLTKQYTGHLNGKTLTATLPKGKWKLLRMGHTATGHTNATAGGGKGLECDKFNPKTVRKQFDNWFAQAFVKTNPEIARRVLKYMHVDSWECGSQNWNKRFAIEFQKRRGYDLMPYLPLLAGIPMESVEQSEKILRDVRTTISELVVDVFYQVLADCAKEYDCQFSAECVAPTMVSDGLLHYQKVDLPMGEFWLNSPTHDKPNDMLDAISGAHIYGKNIIQAEGFTEVRGTWDEYPGMLKALLDRNYALGINRLFYHVYVHNPWLDRKPGMTLDGIGLFFQRDQTWWDKGAKAFSEYATRCQSLLQYGHPVTDIAVFTGEEVPRRSILPERLVPSLPGIFGAERVESERIRLANEGQPLRVRPVGVTHSANMADPEKWVNPLRGYAYDSFNKDAILRLAKTENGRITLPGGASYKVLVLPLARPMNPEPILSSEVQKKINELKEAGILVPSLPYTEEDFSVYGLERDMIVPEDIAWTHRRGELGELYFVANQKDETRMFTASMRINGKKPECWNPVTGEMNIHPSYRINGNRTEVTLTLAPNESVFIVYPAEGVDEGYGKSSLQLQKEKKDTAKAPLNIALEAKEYAITFAANKKTLTRKKLFDWSQESDEQIRYYSGTATYKTTFRWKNK
;
A
#
# COMPACT_ATOMS: atom_id res chain seq x y z
N GLY A 1 -23.19 -12.81 -24.05
CA GLY A 1 -23.29 -13.54 -22.76
C GLY A 1 -21.98 -13.50 -22.01
N VAL A 2 -22.00 -14.00 -20.79
CA VAL A 2 -20.81 -14.14 -19.94
C VAL A 2 -20.64 -15.61 -19.63
N ILE A 3 -19.44 -16.13 -19.83
CA ILE A 3 -19.06 -17.48 -19.43
C ILE A 3 -18.67 -17.42 -17.96
N ARG A 4 -19.33 -18.20 -17.11
CA ARG A 4 -19.10 -18.25 -15.65
C ARG A 4 -19.07 -19.70 -15.17
N SER A 5 -18.16 -20.00 -14.25
CA SER A 5 -18.12 -21.24 -13.49
C SER A 5 -17.42 -21.03 -12.16
N SER A 6 -17.93 -21.69 -11.11
CA SER A 6 -17.27 -21.82 -9.82
C SER A 6 -16.66 -23.21 -9.62
N TYR A 7 -16.82 -24.08 -10.62
CA TYR A 7 -16.37 -25.47 -10.61
C TYR A 7 -15.37 -25.70 -11.73
N PRO A 8 -14.49 -26.70 -11.61
CA PRO A 8 -13.60 -27.08 -12.70
C PRO A 8 -14.38 -27.28 -14.00
N CYS A 9 -13.89 -26.66 -15.07
CA CYS A 9 -14.54 -26.72 -16.38
C CYS A 9 -13.54 -26.49 -17.51
N TYR A 10 -13.99 -26.65 -18.72
CA TYR A 10 -13.20 -26.24 -19.89
C TYR A 10 -14.07 -25.63 -20.97
N ILE A 11 -13.45 -24.82 -21.82
CA ILE A 11 -13.98 -24.29 -23.06
C ILE A 11 -13.19 -24.96 -24.18
N GLN A 12 -13.88 -25.42 -25.22
CA GLN A 12 -13.25 -26.07 -26.36
C GLN A 12 -13.62 -25.40 -27.67
N TYR A 13 -12.61 -25.24 -28.52
CA TYR A 13 -12.74 -24.83 -29.90
C TYR A 13 -12.37 -26.02 -30.80
N GLU A 14 -13.17 -26.26 -31.85
CA GLU A 14 -12.95 -27.24 -32.87
C GLU A 14 -12.96 -26.54 -34.23
N TYR A 15 -11.94 -26.85 -35.02
CA TYR A 15 -11.77 -26.35 -36.38
C TYR A 15 -11.91 -27.49 -37.39
N GLU A 16 -12.56 -27.22 -38.51
CA GLU A 16 -12.64 -28.18 -39.61
C GLU A 16 -11.26 -28.56 -40.18
N GLN A 17 -10.38 -27.56 -40.25
CA GLN A 17 -8.99 -27.70 -40.68
C GLN A 17 -8.05 -27.26 -39.54
N PRO A 18 -6.84 -27.79 -39.49
CA PRO A 18 -5.86 -27.39 -38.51
C PRO A 18 -5.66 -25.88 -38.50
N PHE A 19 -5.76 -25.28 -37.30
CA PHE A 19 -5.57 -23.88 -37.07
C PHE A 19 -4.26 -23.65 -36.32
N THR A 20 -3.45 -22.68 -36.79
CA THR A 20 -2.24 -22.28 -36.06
C THR A 20 -2.56 -21.13 -35.13
N CYS A 21 -2.58 -21.38 -33.84
CA CYS A 21 -2.78 -20.36 -32.82
C CYS A 21 -1.42 -19.86 -32.29
N ARG A 22 -1.26 -18.55 -32.14
CA ARG A 22 -0.05 -17.89 -31.62
C ARG A 22 -0.29 -17.02 -30.42
N ASN A 23 -1.53 -16.53 -30.24
CA ASN A 23 -1.92 -15.86 -29.04
C ASN A 23 -3.41 -16.05 -28.76
N ILE A 24 -3.75 -15.85 -27.51
CA ILE A 24 -5.10 -15.98 -26.97
C ILE A 24 -5.47 -14.63 -26.36
N GLU A 25 -6.53 -14.03 -26.85
CA GLU A 25 -7.10 -12.82 -26.30
C GLU A 25 -8.29 -13.18 -25.42
N ILE A 26 -8.22 -12.82 -24.14
CA ILE A 26 -9.31 -12.98 -23.19
C ILE A 26 -10.06 -11.66 -23.09
N VAL A 27 -11.31 -11.68 -23.48
CA VAL A 27 -12.24 -10.55 -23.34
C VAL A 27 -12.85 -10.62 -21.94
N LEU A 28 -12.51 -9.66 -21.10
CA LEU A 28 -12.87 -9.64 -19.70
C LEU A 28 -14.34 -9.28 -19.47
N ASN A 29 -14.85 -9.64 -18.29
CA ASN A 29 -16.11 -9.17 -17.74
C ASN A 29 -15.90 -8.67 -16.32
N GLY A 30 -15.40 -7.47 -16.19
CA GLY A 30 -15.08 -6.84 -14.93
C GLY A 30 -13.84 -7.43 -14.26
N ASN A 31 -13.66 -7.11 -12.98
CA ASN A 31 -12.48 -7.47 -12.19
C ASN A 31 -12.49 -8.97 -11.80
N ASN A 32 -11.80 -9.80 -12.57
CA ASN A 32 -11.64 -11.22 -12.27
C ASN A 32 -10.28 -11.75 -12.75
N TYR A 33 -9.27 -11.64 -11.90
CA TYR A 33 -7.90 -12.04 -12.20
C TYR A 33 -7.75 -13.53 -12.53
N GLN A 34 -8.58 -14.36 -11.96
CA GLN A 34 -8.44 -15.81 -12.04
C GLN A 34 -8.97 -16.38 -13.34
N ALA A 35 -9.79 -15.62 -14.07
CA ALA A 35 -10.24 -16.00 -15.39
C ALA A 35 -9.11 -16.13 -16.42
N HIS A 36 -7.94 -15.57 -16.14
CA HIS A 36 -6.78 -15.63 -17.02
C HIS A 36 -5.92 -16.86 -16.79
N ARG A 37 -6.11 -17.58 -15.69
CA ARG A 37 -5.30 -18.74 -15.34
C ARG A 37 -5.83 -20.02 -15.98
N LEU A 38 -5.80 -20.03 -17.31
CA LEU A 38 -6.27 -21.14 -18.10
C LEU A 38 -5.13 -22.06 -18.48
N LYS A 39 -5.36 -23.37 -18.40
CA LYS A 39 -4.47 -24.38 -18.94
C LYS A 39 -4.83 -24.63 -20.41
N VAL A 40 -3.95 -24.24 -21.30
CA VAL A 40 -4.15 -24.36 -22.75
C VAL A 40 -3.67 -25.70 -23.21
N MET A 41 -4.57 -26.48 -23.81
CA MET A 41 -4.31 -27.82 -24.38
C MET A 41 -4.65 -27.83 -25.87
N ALA A 42 -3.93 -28.62 -26.64
CA ALA A 42 -4.20 -28.83 -28.07
C ALA A 42 -4.25 -30.31 -28.44
N SER A 43 -5.06 -30.62 -29.42
CA SER A 43 -5.22 -31.98 -29.95
C SER A 43 -5.53 -31.97 -31.45
N ASP A 44 -5.10 -33.00 -32.15
CA ASP A 44 -5.41 -33.17 -33.58
C ASP A 44 -6.59 -34.16 -33.81
N ASP A 45 -6.89 -35.02 -32.82
CA ASP A 45 -7.93 -36.03 -32.85
C ASP A 45 -9.11 -35.79 -31.92
N GLY A 46 -9.01 -34.76 -31.01
CA GLY A 46 -10.02 -34.45 -30.01
C GLY A 46 -10.03 -35.37 -28.78
N VAL A 47 -9.13 -36.35 -28.73
CA VAL A 47 -9.02 -37.31 -27.63
C VAL A 47 -7.70 -37.15 -26.88
N ASN A 48 -6.59 -37.10 -27.60
CA ASN A 48 -5.26 -36.99 -27.03
C ASN A 48 -4.81 -35.54 -27.01
N TYR A 49 -4.78 -34.96 -25.80
CA TYR A 49 -4.42 -33.55 -25.60
C TYR A 49 -3.01 -33.39 -25.04
N ARG A 50 -2.24 -32.49 -25.65
CA ARG A 50 -0.93 -32.07 -25.16
C ARG A 50 -1.05 -30.68 -24.50
N LEU A 51 -0.28 -30.45 -23.45
CA LEU A 51 -0.17 -29.14 -22.84
C LEU A 51 0.58 -28.16 -23.77
N VAL A 52 0.01 -27.02 -24.02
CA VAL A 52 0.65 -25.91 -24.75
C VAL A 52 1.24 -24.91 -23.76
N LYS A 53 0.44 -24.40 -22.85
CA LYS A 53 0.87 -23.40 -21.85
C LYS A 53 -0.11 -23.33 -20.67
N GLN A 54 0.43 -23.14 -19.50
CA GLN A 54 -0.35 -22.61 -18.37
C GLN A 54 -0.29 -21.09 -18.44
N LEU A 55 -1.42 -20.41 -18.62
CA LEU A 55 -1.46 -18.95 -18.64
C LEU A 55 -1.21 -18.40 -17.24
N VAL A 56 -0.41 -17.36 -17.15
CA VAL A 56 -0.18 -16.62 -15.94
C VAL A 56 -0.91 -15.27 -16.06
N PRO A 57 -1.87 -14.96 -15.18
CA PRO A 57 -2.61 -13.72 -15.27
C PRO A 57 -1.69 -12.52 -15.04
N ALA A 58 -1.95 -11.43 -15.78
CA ALA A 58 -1.37 -10.15 -15.45
C ALA A 58 -1.94 -9.65 -14.12
N ARG A 59 -1.11 -9.10 -13.25
CA ARG A 59 -1.57 -8.44 -12.02
C ARG A 59 -2.25 -7.14 -12.39
N GLN A 60 -3.44 -6.88 -11.88
CA GLN A 60 -4.28 -5.75 -12.27
C GLN A 60 -4.53 -4.82 -11.08
N GLY A 61 -4.49 -3.51 -11.34
CA GLY A 61 -5.03 -2.52 -10.43
C GLY A 61 -6.57 -2.45 -10.52
N TRP A 62 -7.21 -1.97 -9.48
CA TRP A 62 -8.64 -1.69 -9.50
C TRP A 62 -8.95 -0.51 -10.45
N GLN A 63 -10.17 -0.41 -10.96
CA GLN A 63 -10.61 0.56 -11.99
C GLN A 63 -9.93 0.43 -13.38
N ASN A 64 -9.04 -0.53 -13.59
CA ASN A 64 -8.38 -0.76 -14.89
C ASN A 64 -8.58 -2.19 -15.38
N THR A 65 -9.80 -2.70 -15.30
CA THR A 65 -10.07 -4.12 -15.52
C THR A 65 -10.84 -4.43 -16.81
N ASP A 66 -11.22 -3.41 -17.58
CA ASP A 66 -12.11 -3.56 -18.74
C ASP A 66 -11.34 -3.85 -20.03
N GLU A 67 -10.04 -3.64 -20.06
CA GLU A 67 -9.19 -3.98 -21.22
C GLU A 67 -8.99 -5.48 -21.35
N ASN A 68 -8.97 -5.96 -22.58
CA ASN A 68 -8.67 -7.36 -22.87
C ASN A 68 -7.28 -7.75 -22.34
N SER A 69 -7.01 -9.04 -22.25
CA SER A 69 -5.71 -9.58 -21.89
C SER A 69 -5.23 -10.53 -22.96
N THR A 70 -4.10 -10.22 -23.57
CA THR A 70 -3.47 -11.04 -24.62
C THR A 70 -2.38 -11.90 -24.03
N HIS A 71 -2.44 -13.20 -24.28
CA HIS A 71 -1.44 -14.18 -23.85
C HIS A 71 -0.77 -14.80 -25.07
N SER A 72 0.54 -14.59 -25.22
CA SER A 72 1.34 -15.27 -26.23
C SER A 72 1.49 -16.76 -25.88
N ILE A 73 1.51 -17.60 -26.87
CA ILE A 73 1.80 -19.02 -26.73
C ILE A 73 2.80 -19.47 -27.81
N PRO A 74 3.54 -20.54 -27.58
CA PRO A 74 4.33 -21.16 -28.66
C PRO A 74 3.43 -21.48 -29.87
N PRO A 75 3.87 -21.22 -31.12
CA PRO A 75 3.07 -21.46 -32.31
C PRO A 75 2.54 -22.90 -32.31
N THR A 76 1.24 -23.06 -32.24
CA THR A 76 0.60 -24.36 -32.06
C THR A 76 -0.44 -24.58 -33.16
N THR A 77 -0.21 -25.61 -33.98
CA THR A 77 -1.16 -26.03 -35.02
C THR A 77 -1.92 -27.25 -34.53
N ALA A 78 -3.25 -27.16 -34.51
CA ALA A 78 -4.14 -28.22 -34.09
C ALA A 78 -5.56 -28.00 -34.57
N ARG A 79 -6.39 -29.06 -34.55
CA ARG A 79 -7.82 -28.95 -34.81
C ARG A 79 -8.63 -28.60 -33.57
N PHE A 80 -8.16 -29.02 -32.39
CA PHE A 80 -8.86 -28.80 -31.12
C PHE A 80 -7.99 -28.01 -30.18
N PHE A 81 -8.57 -26.96 -29.58
CA PHE A 81 -7.98 -26.19 -28.48
C PHE A 81 -8.91 -26.24 -27.29
N ARG A 82 -8.38 -26.65 -26.15
CA ARG A 82 -9.14 -26.76 -24.90
C ARG A 82 -8.50 -25.91 -23.81
N PHE A 83 -9.34 -25.12 -23.14
CA PHE A 83 -8.95 -24.18 -22.09
C PHE A 83 -9.55 -24.66 -20.80
N TYR A 84 -8.74 -25.31 -19.99
CA TYR A 84 -9.15 -25.78 -18.67
C TYR A 84 -9.04 -24.69 -17.64
N TRP A 85 -10.04 -24.59 -16.80
CA TRP A 85 -10.05 -23.76 -15.62
C TRP A 85 -10.40 -24.58 -14.39
N THR A 86 -9.67 -24.32 -13.27
CA THR A 86 -9.98 -24.86 -11.95
C THR A 86 -9.82 -23.74 -10.93
N PRO A 87 -10.54 -23.79 -9.79
CA PRO A 87 -10.29 -22.87 -8.69
C PRO A 87 -8.98 -23.18 -7.96
N GLU A 88 -8.42 -24.36 -8.14
CA GLU A 88 -7.18 -24.79 -7.52
C GLU A 88 -5.97 -24.15 -8.20
N GLY A 89 -4.97 -23.75 -7.41
CA GLY A 89 -3.77 -23.11 -7.91
C GLY A 89 -4.02 -21.77 -8.63
N SER A 90 -5.20 -21.17 -8.50
CA SER A 90 -5.44 -19.81 -8.96
C SER A 90 -4.66 -18.83 -8.10
N GLU A 91 -4.22 -17.72 -8.69
CA GLU A 91 -3.57 -16.66 -7.92
C GLU A 91 -4.51 -16.15 -6.81
N PRO A 92 -4.07 -15.97 -5.57
CA PRO A 92 -4.79 -15.13 -4.63
C PRO A 92 -4.97 -13.76 -5.25
N GLY A 93 -5.90 -12.99 -4.80
CA GLY A 93 -5.96 -11.57 -5.15
C GLY A 93 -4.56 -10.98 -4.97
N SER A 94 -4.19 -9.99 -5.76
CA SER A 94 -2.83 -9.46 -5.74
C SER A 94 -2.41 -9.03 -4.34
N GLU A 95 -1.26 -9.46 -3.93
CA GLU A 95 -0.71 -9.16 -2.62
C GLU A 95 0.02 -7.81 -2.55
N ASP A 96 0.32 -7.27 -3.72
CA ASP A 96 0.94 -5.95 -3.87
C ASP A 96 -0.07 -4.91 -4.37
N MET A 97 -1.36 -5.25 -4.41
CA MET A 97 -2.39 -4.40 -4.96
C MET A 97 -3.69 -4.53 -4.15
N ASP A 98 -4.53 -3.52 -4.25
CA ASP A 98 -5.88 -3.53 -3.73
C ASP A 98 -6.80 -4.42 -4.59
N ALA A 99 -6.60 -5.71 -4.55
CA ALA A 99 -7.38 -6.67 -5.30
C ALA A 99 -8.36 -7.41 -4.40
N ALA A 100 -9.59 -7.47 -4.83
CA ALA A 100 -10.61 -8.25 -4.16
C ALA A 100 -10.25 -9.73 -4.09
N LYS A 101 -10.39 -10.32 -2.93
CA LYS A 101 -10.06 -11.69 -2.60
C LYS A 101 -11.30 -12.55 -2.63
N TRP A 102 -11.94 -12.52 -3.77
CA TRP A 102 -13.16 -13.25 -4.02
C TRP A 102 -12.88 -14.74 -4.22
N LYS A 103 -13.92 -15.53 -4.08
CA LYS A 103 -13.84 -16.93 -4.51
C LYS A 103 -13.36 -16.99 -5.96
N PRO A 104 -12.43 -17.89 -6.29
CA PRO A 104 -12.04 -18.12 -7.66
C PRO A 104 -13.27 -18.47 -8.52
N ASN A 105 -13.49 -17.70 -9.58
CA ASN A 105 -14.56 -17.95 -10.53
C ASN A 105 -14.05 -17.67 -11.94
N LEU A 106 -14.32 -18.57 -12.87
CA LEU A 106 -14.22 -18.23 -14.28
C LEU A 106 -15.29 -17.17 -14.60
N LYS A 107 -14.88 -16.06 -15.19
CA LYS A 107 -15.79 -14.98 -15.58
C LYS A 107 -15.22 -14.17 -16.74
N ILE A 108 -15.51 -14.60 -17.93
CA ILE A 108 -15.04 -13.96 -19.17
C ILE A 108 -16.19 -13.77 -20.15
N LYS A 109 -16.06 -12.82 -21.07
CA LYS A 109 -17.02 -12.63 -22.18
C LYS A 109 -16.70 -13.57 -23.35
N GLU A 110 -15.43 -13.65 -23.71
CA GLU A 110 -15.02 -14.36 -24.92
C GLU A 110 -13.54 -14.78 -24.82
N LEU A 111 -13.18 -15.86 -25.50
CA LEU A 111 -11.82 -16.21 -25.86
C LEU A 111 -11.64 -16.06 -27.35
N ARG A 112 -10.59 -15.41 -27.79
CA ARG A 112 -10.25 -15.26 -29.21
C ARG A 112 -8.88 -15.87 -29.48
N LEU A 113 -8.82 -16.72 -30.49
CA LEU A 113 -7.58 -17.36 -30.92
C LEU A 113 -7.07 -16.65 -32.19
N HIS A 114 -5.81 -16.28 -32.18
CA HIS A 114 -5.21 -15.51 -33.26
C HIS A 114 -4.04 -16.23 -33.93
N ARG A 115 -3.95 -16.10 -35.25
CA ARG A 115 -2.84 -16.61 -36.06
C ARG A 115 -1.61 -15.73 -36.04
N GLU A 116 -1.77 -14.47 -35.69
CA GLU A 116 -0.69 -13.49 -35.68
C GLU A 116 0.04 -13.52 -34.34
N ALA A 117 1.35 -13.36 -34.37
CA ALA A 117 2.12 -13.15 -33.17
C ALA A 117 1.75 -11.81 -32.50
N ARG A 118 1.68 -11.79 -31.19
CA ARG A 118 1.52 -10.58 -30.36
C ARG A 118 2.46 -10.69 -29.16
N LEU A 119 2.88 -9.53 -28.66
CA LEU A 119 3.61 -9.49 -27.39
C LEU A 119 2.69 -9.91 -26.26
N ASN A 120 3.24 -10.68 -25.33
CA ASN A 120 2.51 -11.18 -24.18
C ASN A 120 2.03 -10.02 -23.30
N GLN A 121 0.73 -9.99 -22.95
CA GLN A 121 0.14 -8.99 -22.04
C GLN A 121 0.48 -7.53 -22.42
N TRP A 122 0.45 -7.24 -23.72
CA TRP A 122 0.89 -5.96 -24.27
C TRP A 122 0.04 -4.78 -23.80
N GLU A 123 -1.21 -4.97 -23.42
CA GLU A 123 -2.15 -3.92 -23.01
C GLU A 123 -1.61 -3.14 -21.80
N GLY A 124 -1.16 -3.86 -20.79
CA GLY A 124 -0.49 -3.26 -19.62
C GLY A 124 0.86 -2.65 -19.97
N LYS A 125 1.62 -3.32 -20.85
CA LYS A 125 2.94 -2.84 -21.28
C LYS A 125 2.87 -1.56 -22.11
N ALA A 126 1.79 -1.38 -22.87
CA ALA A 126 1.49 -0.15 -23.61
C ALA A 126 0.90 0.96 -22.71
N GLY A 127 0.69 0.72 -21.44
CA GLY A 127 0.14 1.69 -20.50
C GLY A 127 -1.34 2.00 -20.67
N LEU A 128 -2.11 1.14 -21.35
CA LEU A 128 -3.55 1.29 -21.46
C LEU A 128 -4.25 1.11 -20.12
N VAL A 129 -3.71 0.20 -19.32
CA VAL A 129 -4.21 -0.14 -17.98
C VAL A 129 -3.01 -0.36 -17.04
N TRP A 130 -3.26 -0.21 -15.74
CA TRP A 130 -2.31 -0.60 -14.72
C TRP A 130 -2.26 -2.13 -14.63
N ARG A 131 -1.17 -2.73 -15.05
CA ARG A 131 -0.92 -4.18 -14.92
C ARG A 131 0.56 -4.47 -14.80
N VAL A 132 0.91 -5.36 -13.89
CA VAL A 132 2.23 -6.00 -13.85
C VAL A 132 2.17 -7.21 -14.76
N ALA A 133 2.96 -7.19 -15.82
CA ALA A 133 2.92 -8.16 -16.90
C ALA A 133 4.25 -8.89 -17.07
N GLN A 134 4.18 -10.18 -17.43
CA GLN A 134 5.37 -10.97 -17.75
C GLN A 134 5.90 -10.60 -19.14
N ALA A 135 7.23 -10.64 -19.29
CA ALA A 135 7.88 -10.50 -20.60
C ALA A 135 7.43 -11.59 -21.58
N THR A 136 7.51 -11.24 -22.85
CA THR A 136 7.29 -12.17 -23.94
C THR A 136 8.51 -13.08 -24.08
N LYS A 137 8.32 -14.37 -24.23
CA LYS A 137 9.40 -15.33 -24.43
C LYS A 137 9.71 -15.54 -25.92
N GLU A 138 10.96 -15.81 -26.24
CA GLU A 138 11.40 -16.07 -27.63
C GLU A 138 10.76 -17.33 -28.24
N GLU A 139 10.43 -18.34 -27.42
CA GLU A 139 9.69 -19.52 -27.86
C GLU A 139 8.24 -19.25 -28.26
N GLU A 140 7.68 -18.13 -27.81
CA GLU A 140 6.31 -17.68 -28.13
C GLU A 140 6.30 -16.75 -29.33
N VAL A 141 7.27 -15.85 -29.40
CA VAL A 141 7.46 -14.88 -30.48
C VAL A 141 8.92 -14.92 -30.92
N GLY A 142 9.19 -15.60 -32.02
CA GLY A 142 10.54 -15.69 -32.56
C GLY A 142 10.92 -14.42 -33.33
N LYS A 143 12.22 -14.27 -33.62
CA LYS A 143 12.75 -13.14 -34.40
C LYS A 143 12.06 -12.98 -35.76
N GLN A 144 11.70 -14.11 -36.41
CA GLN A 144 11.00 -14.13 -37.68
C GLN A 144 9.57 -13.57 -37.61
N ASP A 145 9.01 -13.43 -36.43
CA ASP A 145 7.66 -12.90 -36.19
C ASP A 145 7.69 -11.39 -35.95
N CYS A 146 8.88 -10.80 -35.79
CA CYS A 146 9.09 -9.40 -35.54
C CYS A 146 9.24 -8.64 -36.87
N TYR A 147 8.53 -7.53 -36.99
CA TYR A 147 8.70 -6.63 -38.14
C TYR A 147 9.92 -5.73 -37.93
N SER A 148 10.78 -5.63 -38.95
CA SER A 148 11.89 -4.67 -38.90
C SER A 148 11.42 -3.25 -39.22
N LEU A 149 12.17 -2.24 -38.77
CA LEU A 149 11.87 -0.82 -39.10
C LEU A 149 11.84 -0.57 -40.59
N SER A 150 12.66 -1.29 -41.39
CA SER A 150 12.64 -1.20 -42.83
C SER A 150 11.33 -1.65 -43.50
N GLN A 151 10.52 -2.40 -42.80
CA GLN A 151 9.19 -2.86 -43.23
C GLN A 151 8.06 -1.90 -42.80
N VAL A 152 8.37 -0.83 -42.06
CA VAL A 152 7.37 0.14 -41.58
C VAL A 152 7.38 1.39 -42.48
N ILE A 153 6.24 1.71 -43.06
CA ILE A 153 6.04 2.93 -43.84
C ILE A 153 5.10 3.85 -43.08
N ASN A 154 5.61 5.00 -42.66
CA ASN A 154 4.81 5.99 -41.96
C ASN A 154 4.04 6.87 -42.97
N LEU A 155 2.75 6.68 -43.05
CA LEU A 155 1.85 7.41 -43.97
C LEU A 155 1.16 8.61 -43.29
N THR A 156 1.56 8.99 -42.09
CA THR A 156 0.87 10.05 -41.33
C THR A 156 0.83 11.39 -42.08
N LYS A 157 1.89 11.74 -42.80
CA LYS A 157 1.95 12.99 -43.59
C LYS A 157 1.08 12.95 -44.84
N GLN A 158 0.77 11.77 -45.41
CA GLN A 158 -0.09 11.57 -46.55
C GLN A 158 -1.57 11.51 -46.16
N TYR A 159 -1.86 11.33 -44.87
CA TYR A 159 -3.23 11.30 -44.36
C TYR A 159 -3.75 12.71 -44.14
N THR A 160 -4.57 13.21 -45.08
CA THR A 160 -5.17 14.56 -45.05
C THR A 160 -6.62 14.57 -44.55
N GLY A 161 -7.13 13.44 -44.05
CA GLY A 161 -8.51 13.24 -43.72
C GLY A 161 -8.94 13.76 -42.34
N HIS A 162 -10.13 14.41 -42.30
CA HIS A 162 -10.93 14.52 -41.10
C HIS A 162 -11.76 13.26 -40.90
N LEU A 163 -12.30 13.02 -39.70
CA LEU A 163 -12.99 11.81 -39.24
C LEU A 163 -14.13 11.26 -40.14
N ASN A 164 -14.60 12.03 -41.13
CA ASN A 164 -15.70 11.63 -41.98
C ASN A 164 -15.27 11.40 -43.42
N GLY A 165 -14.95 10.16 -43.76
CA GLY A 165 -15.07 9.68 -45.13
C GLY A 165 -13.96 10.04 -46.13
N LYS A 166 -12.71 10.30 -45.70
CA LYS A 166 -11.61 10.57 -46.62
C LYS A 166 -10.73 9.39 -46.90
N THR A 167 -10.29 9.25 -48.11
CA THR A 167 -9.44 8.17 -48.63
C THR A 167 -7.98 8.50 -48.43
N LEU A 168 -7.23 7.57 -47.89
CA LEU A 168 -5.76 7.62 -47.91
C LEU A 168 -5.28 7.07 -49.25
N THR A 169 -4.53 7.88 -49.99
CA THR A 169 -3.85 7.41 -51.22
C THR A 169 -2.35 7.33 -50.96
N ALA A 170 -1.79 6.15 -51.15
CA ALA A 170 -0.36 5.93 -50.99
C ALA A 170 0.15 4.92 -52.01
N THR A 171 1.36 5.10 -52.49
CA THR A 171 2.09 4.13 -53.32
C THR A 171 2.88 3.24 -52.39
N LEU A 172 2.60 1.96 -52.39
CA LEU A 172 3.31 0.97 -51.60
C LEU A 172 4.15 0.07 -52.51
N PRO A 173 5.31 -0.42 -52.04
CA PRO A 173 6.08 -1.47 -52.70
C PRO A 173 5.19 -2.71 -52.95
N LYS A 174 5.54 -3.54 -53.93
CA LYS A 174 4.83 -4.81 -54.21
C LYS A 174 4.94 -5.72 -52.96
N GLY A 175 3.81 -6.19 -52.46
CA GLY A 175 3.74 -7.08 -51.30
C GLY A 175 2.37 -7.13 -50.67
N LYS A 176 2.27 -7.83 -49.53
CA LYS A 176 1.09 -7.82 -48.67
C LYS A 176 1.34 -6.84 -47.54
N TRP A 177 0.44 -5.90 -47.32
CA TRP A 177 0.56 -4.84 -46.35
C TRP A 177 -0.53 -4.93 -45.29
N LYS A 178 -0.18 -4.62 -44.06
CA LYS A 178 -1.13 -4.37 -42.99
C LYS A 178 -1.20 -2.85 -42.77
N LEU A 179 -2.38 -2.25 -42.92
CA LEU A 179 -2.60 -0.84 -42.63
C LEU A 179 -3.01 -0.69 -41.16
N LEU A 180 -2.23 0.08 -40.40
CA LEU A 180 -2.55 0.45 -39.01
C LEU A 180 -3.01 1.89 -38.99
N ARG A 181 -4.23 2.13 -38.50
CA ARG A 181 -4.74 3.45 -38.19
C ARG A 181 -4.74 3.58 -36.66
N MET A 182 -3.82 4.35 -36.14
CA MET A 182 -3.69 4.59 -34.71
C MET A 182 -4.16 6.01 -34.39
N GLY A 183 -4.81 6.18 -33.27
CA GLY A 183 -5.31 7.45 -32.79
C GLY A 183 -5.41 7.44 -31.27
N HIS A 184 -5.77 8.57 -30.72
CA HIS A 184 -6.07 8.69 -29.29
C HIS A 184 -7.40 9.39 -29.08
N THR A 185 -8.05 9.09 -27.98
CA THR A 185 -9.32 9.67 -27.54
C THR A 185 -9.26 9.94 -26.05
N ALA A 186 -10.27 10.58 -25.50
CA ALA A 186 -10.41 10.67 -24.05
C ALA A 186 -10.52 9.27 -23.43
N THR A 187 -9.95 9.11 -22.25
CA THR A 187 -10.01 7.84 -21.49
C THR A 187 -11.44 7.48 -21.09
N GLY A 188 -12.33 8.48 -21.04
CA GLY A 188 -13.70 8.31 -20.57
C GLY A 188 -13.85 8.37 -19.05
N HIS A 189 -12.75 8.41 -18.31
CA HIS A 189 -12.80 8.55 -16.86
C HIS A 189 -13.36 9.92 -16.46
N THR A 190 -14.18 9.92 -15.41
CA THR A 190 -14.78 11.10 -14.83
C THR A 190 -14.40 11.21 -13.36
N ASN A 191 -14.37 12.43 -12.85
CA ASN A 191 -14.25 12.65 -11.41
C ASN A 191 -15.50 12.11 -10.68
N ALA A 192 -15.34 11.86 -9.39
CA ALA A 192 -16.40 11.39 -8.50
C ALA A 192 -17.17 12.53 -7.81
N THR A 193 -17.04 13.76 -8.30
CA THR A 193 -17.68 14.94 -7.71
C THR A 193 -19.20 14.82 -7.71
N ALA A 194 -19.83 15.19 -6.61
CA ALA A 194 -21.27 15.19 -6.48
C ALA A 194 -21.94 16.30 -7.31
N GLY A 195 -23.22 16.12 -7.64
CA GLY A 195 -24.06 17.10 -8.34
C GLY A 195 -23.58 17.44 -9.73
N GLY A 196 -23.64 18.74 -10.07
CA GLY A 196 -23.29 19.24 -11.40
C GLY A 196 -21.79 19.33 -11.71
N GLY A 197 -20.93 18.97 -10.78
CA GLY A 197 -19.47 19.02 -10.94
C GLY A 197 -18.86 17.84 -11.70
N LYS A 198 -19.64 16.80 -12.00
CA LYS A 198 -19.14 15.61 -12.70
C LYS A 198 -18.73 15.94 -14.14
N GLY A 199 -17.52 15.59 -14.50
CA GLY A 199 -16.97 15.81 -15.84
C GLY A 199 -15.80 14.88 -16.14
N LEU A 200 -15.30 14.95 -17.35
CA LEU A 200 -14.12 14.19 -17.76
C LEU A 200 -12.87 14.69 -17.04
N GLU A 201 -12.01 13.75 -16.67
CA GLU A 201 -10.67 14.04 -16.15
C GLU A 201 -9.85 14.86 -17.16
N CYS A 202 -9.00 15.77 -16.67
CA CYS A 202 -8.11 16.56 -17.52
C CYS A 202 -6.97 15.73 -18.10
N ASP A 203 -6.38 16.18 -19.20
CA ASP A 203 -5.11 15.63 -19.72
C ASP A 203 -3.99 15.96 -18.73
N LYS A 204 -3.55 14.96 -17.96
CA LYS A 204 -2.55 15.08 -16.88
C LYS A 204 -1.12 15.20 -17.38
N PHE A 205 -0.87 14.96 -18.69
CA PHE A 205 0.42 15.21 -19.34
C PHE A 205 0.53 16.61 -19.96
N ASN A 206 -0.51 17.44 -19.81
CA ASN A 206 -0.55 18.79 -20.34
C ASN A 206 -0.59 19.82 -19.20
N PRO A 207 0.46 20.60 -18.97
CA PRO A 207 0.50 21.53 -17.86
C PRO A 207 -0.59 22.61 -17.91
N LYS A 208 -1.06 22.95 -19.11
CA LYS A 208 -2.15 23.93 -19.27
C LYS A 208 -3.49 23.40 -18.78
N THR A 209 -3.79 22.13 -19.00
CA THR A 209 -5.05 21.53 -18.53
C THR A 209 -5.04 21.27 -17.03
N VAL A 210 -3.91 20.85 -16.48
CA VAL A 210 -3.73 20.72 -15.03
C VAL A 210 -3.88 22.09 -14.35
N ARG A 211 -3.23 23.13 -14.86
CA ARG A 211 -3.38 24.51 -14.36
C ARG A 211 -4.84 24.98 -14.47
N LYS A 212 -5.51 24.73 -15.58
CA LYS A 212 -6.92 25.09 -15.76
C LYS A 212 -7.82 24.40 -14.73
N GLN A 213 -7.56 23.13 -14.40
CA GLN A 213 -8.29 22.41 -13.37
C GLN A 213 -8.10 23.08 -12.01
N PHE A 214 -6.88 23.42 -11.65
CA PHE A 214 -6.57 24.15 -10.43
C PHE A 214 -7.26 25.51 -10.37
N ASP A 215 -7.14 26.32 -11.42
CA ASP A 215 -7.70 27.66 -11.49
C ASP A 215 -9.24 27.67 -11.37
N ASN A 216 -9.91 26.66 -11.94
CA ASN A 216 -11.36 26.56 -11.91
C ASN A 216 -11.92 25.89 -10.65
N TRP A 217 -11.08 25.31 -9.84
CA TRP A 217 -11.51 24.61 -8.62
C TRP A 217 -10.86 25.25 -7.38
N PHE A 218 -9.64 24.87 -7.03
CA PHE A 218 -8.98 25.25 -5.80
C PHE A 218 -8.76 26.77 -5.70
N ALA A 219 -8.29 27.40 -6.76
CA ALA A 219 -8.04 28.84 -6.79
C ALA A 219 -9.34 29.66 -6.58
N GLN A 220 -10.51 29.09 -6.87
CA GLN A 220 -11.78 29.78 -6.66
C GLN A 220 -12.04 30.11 -5.20
N ALA A 221 -11.46 29.38 -4.25
CA ALA A 221 -11.53 29.72 -2.84
C ALA A 221 -10.91 31.10 -2.55
N PHE A 222 -9.84 31.46 -3.27
CA PHE A 222 -9.18 32.78 -3.14
C PHE A 222 -9.85 33.88 -3.95
N VAL A 223 -10.45 33.51 -5.09
CA VAL A 223 -11.13 34.49 -5.97
C VAL A 223 -12.49 34.91 -5.42
N LYS A 224 -13.26 33.98 -4.85
CA LYS A 224 -14.64 34.18 -4.37
C LYS A 224 -14.74 34.61 -2.92
N THR A 225 -13.64 34.66 -2.18
CA THR A 225 -13.57 35.14 -0.80
C THR A 225 -12.59 36.31 -0.71
N ASN A 226 -12.43 36.88 0.49
CA ASN A 226 -11.34 37.82 0.71
C ASN A 226 -9.98 37.13 0.54
N PRO A 227 -9.12 37.53 -0.40
CA PRO A 227 -7.85 36.82 -0.69
C PRO A 227 -6.89 36.80 0.51
N GLU A 228 -6.86 37.84 1.35
CA GLU A 228 -6.00 37.92 2.53
C GLU A 228 -6.46 36.90 3.59
N ILE A 229 -7.77 36.80 3.80
CA ILE A 229 -8.35 35.83 4.72
C ILE A 229 -8.08 34.38 4.17
N ALA A 230 -8.32 34.19 2.89
CA ALA A 230 -8.07 32.88 2.26
C ALA A 230 -6.62 32.43 2.44
N ARG A 231 -5.65 33.30 2.15
CA ARG A 231 -4.21 33.00 2.34
C ARG A 231 -3.82 32.75 3.79
N ARG A 232 -4.49 33.40 4.72
CA ARG A 232 -4.26 33.21 6.15
C ARG A 232 -4.82 31.88 6.67
N VAL A 233 -5.95 31.43 6.14
CA VAL A 233 -6.71 30.29 6.65
C VAL A 233 -6.41 29.01 5.85
N LEU A 234 -6.42 29.07 4.52
CA LEU A 234 -6.21 27.93 3.64
C LEU A 234 -4.72 27.69 3.44
N LYS A 235 -4.18 26.71 4.16
CA LYS A 235 -2.73 26.40 4.19
C LYS A 235 -2.32 25.16 3.44
N TYR A 236 -3.28 24.33 3.08
CA TYR A 236 -3.00 23.04 2.43
C TYR A 236 -3.87 22.88 1.19
N MET A 237 -3.25 22.41 0.11
CA MET A 237 -3.92 21.87 -1.05
C MET A 237 -3.72 20.36 -1.03
N HIS A 238 -4.79 19.61 -1.11
CA HIS A 238 -4.76 18.14 -1.10
C HIS A 238 -5.22 17.55 -2.43
N VAL A 239 -4.52 16.52 -2.87
CA VAL A 239 -4.90 15.62 -3.95
C VAL A 239 -5.07 14.24 -3.35
N ASP A 240 -6.30 13.78 -3.37
CA ASP A 240 -6.72 12.47 -2.90
C ASP A 240 -6.16 11.33 -3.76
N SER A 241 -6.45 10.09 -3.43
CA SER A 241 -5.97 8.92 -4.16
C SER A 241 -6.29 9.01 -5.66
N TRP A 242 -5.38 8.48 -6.48
CA TRP A 242 -5.58 8.46 -7.93
C TRP A 242 -6.57 7.38 -8.33
N GLU A 243 -7.81 7.76 -8.61
CA GLU A 243 -8.91 6.84 -8.90
C GLU A 243 -9.51 6.98 -10.30
N CYS A 244 -8.79 7.62 -11.20
CA CYS A 244 -9.24 7.91 -12.55
C CYS A 244 -8.59 7.05 -13.64
N GLY A 245 -8.04 5.91 -13.28
CA GLY A 245 -7.44 4.97 -14.22
C GLY A 245 -6.17 5.47 -14.89
N SER A 246 -5.75 4.78 -15.95
CA SER A 246 -4.51 5.07 -16.66
C SER A 246 -4.73 6.02 -17.84
N GLN A 247 -3.71 6.84 -18.09
CA GLN A 247 -3.53 7.65 -19.29
C GLN A 247 -2.19 7.28 -19.92
N ASN A 248 -2.12 6.96 -21.21
CA ASN A 248 -0.90 6.56 -21.88
C ASN A 248 -0.50 7.43 -23.07
N TRP A 249 -1.31 8.40 -23.46
CA TRP A 249 -1.04 9.23 -24.63
C TRP A 249 -1.64 10.63 -24.52
N ASN A 250 -1.01 11.58 -25.20
CA ASN A 250 -1.58 12.88 -25.59
C ASN A 250 -0.85 13.40 -26.84
N LYS A 251 -1.23 14.59 -27.31
CA LYS A 251 -0.63 15.20 -28.52
C LYS A 251 0.88 15.45 -28.42
N ARG A 252 1.45 15.53 -27.22
CA ARG A 252 2.87 15.80 -26.99
C ARG A 252 3.67 14.57 -26.59
N PHE A 253 3.02 13.43 -26.37
CA PHE A 253 3.67 12.25 -25.79
C PHE A 253 4.91 11.80 -26.58
N ALA A 254 4.82 11.72 -27.91
CA ALA A 254 5.96 11.32 -28.73
C ALA A 254 7.14 12.30 -28.64
N ILE A 255 6.88 13.61 -28.50
CA ILE A 255 7.90 14.64 -28.30
C ILE A 255 8.57 14.46 -26.92
N GLU A 256 7.79 14.27 -25.88
CA GLU A 256 8.29 14.05 -24.52
C GLU A 256 9.05 12.73 -24.43
N PHE A 257 8.59 11.69 -25.10
CA PHE A 257 9.31 10.42 -25.19
C PHE A 257 10.68 10.61 -25.83
N GLN A 258 10.73 11.25 -27.02
CA GLN A 258 12.02 11.49 -27.71
C GLN A 258 12.98 12.30 -26.85
N LYS A 259 12.48 13.33 -26.17
CA LYS A 259 13.28 14.15 -25.25
C LYS A 259 13.89 13.34 -24.11
N ARG A 260 13.11 12.39 -23.56
CA ARG A 260 13.50 11.61 -22.38
C ARG A 260 14.28 10.35 -22.71
N ARG A 261 13.96 9.70 -23.82
CA ARG A 261 14.56 8.41 -24.24
C ARG A 261 15.65 8.57 -25.28
N GLY A 262 15.73 9.71 -25.99
CA GLY A 262 16.76 9.98 -26.96
C GLY A 262 16.50 9.43 -28.37
N TYR A 263 15.32 8.85 -28.62
CA TYR A 263 14.94 8.31 -29.94
C TYR A 263 13.45 8.53 -30.23
N ASP A 264 13.08 8.44 -31.55
CA ASP A 264 11.72 8.65 -32.00
C ASP A 264 10.84 7.40 -31.76
N LEU A 265 9.69 7.58 -31.09
CA LEU A 265 8.72 6.51 -30.84
C LEU A 265 7.84 6.20 -32.07
N MET A 266 7.67 7.15 -32.98
CA MET A 266 6.69 7.04 -34.05
C MET A 266 6.85 5.80 -34.94
N PRO A 267 8.07 5.37 -35.33
CA PRO A 267 8.27 4.14 -36.09
C PRO A 267 7.87 2.87 -35.32
N TYR A 268 7.85 2.93 -33.99
CA TYR A 268 7.55 1.82 -33.08
C TYR A 268 6.10 1.78 -32.58
N LEU A 269 5.22 2.65 -33.08
CA LEU A 269 3.82 2.65 -32.69
C LEU A 269 3.12 1.28 -32.79
N PRO A 270 3.48 0.38 -33.73
CA PRO A 270 2.89 -0.96 -33.76
C PRO A 270 3.02 -1.76 -32.44
N LEU A 271 4.05 -1.48 -31.64
CA LEU A 271 4.22 -2.07 -30.31
C LEU A 271 3.06 -1.75 -29.36
N LEU A 272 2.48 -0.57 -29.47
CA LEU A 272 1.32 -0.16 -28.66
C LEU A 272 0.04 -0.89 -29.03
N ALA A 273 0.07 -1.68 -30.11
CA ALA A 273 -0.97 -2.63 -30.50
C ALA A 273 -0.52 -4.09 -30.34
N GLY A 274 0.57 -4.32 -29.59
CA GLY A 274 1.14 -5.63 -29.31
C GLY A 274 1.86 -6.30 -30.51
N ILE A 275 2.11 -5.57 -31.59
CA ILE A 275 2.81 -6.10 -32.78
C ILE A 275 4.33 -6.08 -32.50
N PRO A 276 5.01 -7.23 -32.48
CA PRO A 276 6.43 -7.29 -32.18
C PRO A 276 7.30 -6.67 -33.29
N MET A 277 8.33 -5.93 -32.87
CA MET A 277 9.23 -5.23 -33.79
C MET A 277 10.70 -5.49 -33.46
N GLU A 278 11.55 -5.60 -34.47
CA GLU A 278 12.99 -5.85 -34.42
C GLU A 278 13.34 -7.20 -33.75
N SER A 279 13.11 -7.30 -32.46
CA SER A 279 13.23 -8.48 -31.63
C SER A 279 12.27 -8.39 -30.44
N VAL A 280 12.06 -9.47 -29.74
CA VAL A 280 11.30 -9.48 -28.49
C VAL A 280 11.97 -8.59 -27.46
N GLU A 281 13.27 -8.73 -27.26
CA GLU A 281 14.05 -7.92 -26.33
C GLU A 281 13.91 -6.42 -26.61
N GLN A 282 14.05 -6.01 -27.88
CA GLN A 282 13.91 -4.62 -28.27
C GLN A 282 12.47 -4.11 -28.08
N SER A 283 11.49 -4.95 -28.40
CA SER A 283 10.08 -4.64 -28.20
C SER A 283 9.73 -4.39 -26.73
N GLU A 284 10.19 -5.29 -25.86
CA GLU A 284 10.00 -5.18 -24.40
C GLU A 284 10.70 -3.93 -23.84
N LYS A 285 11.92 -3.65 -24.30
CA LYS A 285 12.68 -2.45 -23.91
C LYS A 285 11.93 -1.16 -24.27
N ILE A 286 11.42 -1.05 -25.49
CA ILE A 286 10.69 0.16 -25.94
C ILE A 286 9.39 0.32 -25.14
N LEU A 287 8.65 -0.75 -24.88
CA LEU A 287 7.45 -0.70 -24.05
C LEU A 287 7.75 -0.34 -22.58
N ARG A 288 8.90 -0.76 -22.05
CA ARG A 288 9.41 -0.29 -20.76
C ARG A 288 9.68 1.21 -20.78
N ASP A 289 10.33 1.70 -21.84
CA ASP A 289 10.61 3.13 -22.04
C ASP A 289 9.32 3.96 -22.15
N VAL A 290 8.26 3.41 -22.76
CA VAL A 290 6.91 4.02 -22.78
C VAL A 290 6.35 4.16 -21.36
N ARG A 291 6.33 3.09 -20.58
CA ARG A 291 5.81 3.11 -19.20
C ARG A 291 6.63 4.04 -18.29
N THR A 292 7.95 4.03 -18.44
CA THR A 292 8.83 4.95 -17.70
C THR A 292 8.53 6.40 -18.06
N THR A 293 8.30 6.70 -19.34
CA THR A 293 7.91 8.04 -19.79
C THR A 293 6.57 8.47 -19.21
N ILE A 294 5.58 7.58 -19.16
CA ILE A 294 4.29 7.82 -18.52
C ILE A 294 4.49 8.18 -17.05
N SER A 295 5.23 7.36 -16.31
CA SER A 295 5.50 7.57 -14.89
C SER A 295 6.20 8.91 -14.62
N GLU A 296 7.19 9.26 -15.44
CA GLU A 296 7.89 10.54 -15.33
C GLU A 296 6.96 11.73 -15.64
N LEU A 297 6.09 11.62 -16.64
CA LEU A 297 5.14 12.69 -16.99
C LEU A 297 4.09 12.92 -15.89
N VAL A 298 3.62 11.89 -15.24
CA VAL A 298 2.74 12.03 -14.07
C VAL A 298 3.41 12.91 -13.02
N VAL A 299 4.68 12.69 -12.74
CA VAL A 299 5.41 13.42 -11.70
C VAL A 299 5.79 14.82 -12.17
N ASP A 300 6.41 14.93 -13.35
CA ASP A 300 6.99 16.19 -13.83
C ASP A 300 5.97 17.17 -14.42
N VAL A 301 4.76 16.69 -14.73
CA VAL A 301 3.68 17.55 -15.23
C VAL A 301 2.57 17.68 -14.19
N PHE A 302 1.87 16.59 -13.87
CA PHE A 302 0.70 16.69 -12.99
C PHE A 302 1.09 17.16 -11.58
N TYR A 303 1.96 16.43 -10.90
CA TYR A 303 2.35 16.79 -9.54
C TYR A 303 3.21 18.06 -9.48
N GLN A 304 4.10 18.28 -10.45
CA GLN A 304 4.90 19.52 -10.49
C GLN A 304 4.04 20.77 -10.66
N VAL A 305 3.09 20.75 -11.59
CA VAL A 305 2.21 21.93 -11.81
C VAL A 305 1.36 22.21 -10.57
N LEU A 306 0.86 21.17 -9.90
CA LEU A 306 0.08 21.35 -8.68
C LEU A 306 0.95 21.84 -7.51
N ALA A 307 2.18 21.37 -7.40
CA ALA A 307 3.14 21.89 -6.41
C ALA A 307 3.45 23.39 -6.63
N ASP A 308 3.69 23.78 -7.90
CA ASP A 308 3.91 25.17 -8.26
C ASP A 308 2.69 26.03 -7.96
N CYS A 309 1.50 25.54 -8.27
CA CYS A 309 0.23 26.22 -7.96
C CYS A 309 0.03 26.37 -6.45
N ALA A 310 0.27 25.33 -5.65
CA ALA A 310 0.16 25.40 -4.20
C ALA A 310 1.09 26.47 -3.63
N LYS A 311 2.34 26.49 -4.09
CA LYS A 311 3.33 27.49 -3.68
C LYS A 311 2.93 28.92 -4.05
N GLU A 312 2.33 29.13 -5.22
CA GLU A 312 1.81 30.42 -5.67
C GLU A 312 0.77 31.00 -4.70
N TYR A 313 0.03 30.13 -4.03
CA TYR A 313 -1.01 30.49 -3.06
C TYR A 313 -0.59 30.34 -1.60
N ASP A 314 0.69 30.19 -1.30
CA ASP A 314 1.26 29.97 0.04
C ASP A 314 0.68 28.73 0.75
N CYS A 315 0.34 27.70 -0.02
CA CYS A 315 -0.14 26.43 0.47
C CYS A 315 0.97 25.36 0.40
N GLN A 316 0.97 24.47 1.39
CA GLN A 316 1.69 23.21 1.28
C GLN A 316 0.90 22.23 0.43
N PHE A 317 1.59 21.43 -0.36
CA PHE A 317 0.99 20.42 -1.23
C PHE A 317 0.97 19.05 -0.55
N SER A 318 -0.21 18.52 -0.33
CA SER A 318 -0.47 17.19 0.20
C SER A 318 -0.99 16.27 -0.90
N ALA A 319 -0.54 15.04 -0.97
CA ALA A 319 -1.08 14.06 -1.91
C ALA A 319 -0.98 12.64 -1.39
N GLU A 320 -1.95 11.84 -1.81
CA GLU A 320 -2.01 10.41 -1.60
C GLU A 320 -1.37 9.59 -2.71
N CYS A 321 -1.59 8.30 -2.66
CA CYS A 321 -1.02 7.30 -3.55
C CYS A 321 -1.52 7.45 -4.99
N VAL A 322 -0.64 7.20 -5.97
CA VAL A 322 -0.95 7.22 -7.40
C VAL A 322 -1.23 5.82 -7.98
N ALA A 323 -0.72 4.79 -7.37
CA ALA A 323 -0.98 3.40 -7.70
C ALA A 323 -2.11 2.82 -6.80
N PRO A 324 -2.85 1.80 -7.25
CA PRO A 324 -2.62 0.97 -8.44
C PRO A 324 -3.53 1.31 -9.63
N THR A 325 -3.98 2.51 -9.82
CA THR A 325 -4.84 2.86 -10.95
C THR A 325 -4.10 3.54 -12.10
N MET A 326 -2.92 4.12 -11.83
CA MET A 326 -2.05 4.75 -12.84
C MET A 326 -0.74 4.00 -13.00
N VAL A 327 -0.29 3.82 -14.24
CA VAL A 327 1.03 3.25 -14.57
C VAL A 327 2.13 4.18 -14.06
N SER A 328 2.66 3.91 -12.87
CA SER A 328 3.62 4.77 -12.21
C SER A 328 4.54 4.02 -11.25
N ASP A 329 5.51 4.74 -10.74
CA ASP A 329 6.28 4.42 -9.55
C ASP A 329 5.54 5.02 -8.34
N GLY A 330 5.08 4.18 -7.42
CA GLY A 330 4.29 4.60 -6.25
C GLY A 330 5.02 5.54 -5.29
N LEU A 331 6.36 5.62 -5.39
CA LEU A 331 7.18 6.48 -4.55
C LEU A 331 7.53 7.82 -5.21
N LEU A 332 7.65 7.85 -6.55
CA LEU A 332 8.33 8.93 -7.26
C LEU A 332 7.62 10.28 -7.14
N HIS A 333 6.29 10.31 -7.10
CA HIS A 333 5.52 11.55 -7.03
C HIS A 333 5.72 12.30 -5.71
N TYR A 334 6.08 11.61 -4.62
CA TYR A 334 6.32 12.22 -3.32
C TYR A 334 7.54 13.16 -3.31
N GLN A 335 8.41 13.14 -4.35
CA GLN A 335 9.45 14.16 -4.49
C GLN A 335 8.86 15.58 -4.66
N LYS A 336 7.65 15.69 -5.25
CA LYS A 336 6.97 16.97 -5.53
C LYS A 336 5.98 17.36 -4.44
N VAL A 337 5.68 16.47 -3.54
CA VAL A 337 4.68 16.62 -2.48
C VAL A 337 5.37 17.07 -1.20
N ASP A 338 4.83 18.08 -0.52
CA ASP A 338 5.35 18.53 0.78
C ASP A 338 4.95 17.57 1.90
N LEU A 339 3.75 17.03 1.81
CA LEU A 339 3.09 16.22 2.83
C LEU A 339 2.59 14.90 2.22
N PRO A 340 3.47 13.89 2.11
CA PRO A 340 3.08 12.55 1.68
C PRO A 340 1.98 11.97 2.55
N MET A 341 0.99 11.33 1.93
CA MET A 341 -0.15 10.73 2.60
C MET A 341 -0.36 9.30 2.10
N GLY A 342 -0.67 8.40 3.01
CA GLY A 342 -1.14 7.06 2.75
C GLY A 342 -2.55 6.89 3.28
N GLU A 343 -3.07 5.67 3.28
CA GLU A 343 -4.43 5.36 3.69
C GLU A 343 -4.47 4.04 4.42
N PHE A 344 -5.18 3.97 5.55
CA PHE A 344 -5.46 2.72 6.25
C PHE A 344 -6.95 2.62 6.62
N TRP A 345 -7.45 1.39 6.57
CA TRP A 345 -8.87 1.12 6.69
C TRP A 345 -9.22 0.40 7.99
N LEU A 346 -10.44 0.65 8.47
CA LEU A 346 -11.02 0.03 9.65
C LEU A 346 -12.06 -1.00 9.22
N ASN A 347 -12.05 -2.19 9.84
CA ASN A 347 -13.05 -3.25 9.63
C ASN A 347 -13.35 -3.57 8.15
N SER A 348 -12.42 -3.28 7.27
CA SER A 348 -12.64 -3.46 5.84
C SER A 348 -11.85 -4.66 5.33
N PRO A 349 -12.54 -5.76 5.09
CA PRO A 349 -11.89 -7.02 4.75
C PRO A 349 -11.22 -7.04 3.37
N THR A 350 -11.50 -6.07 2.53
CA THR A 350 -11.03 -6.02 1.14
C THR A 350 -10.15 -4.83 0.82
N HIS A 351 -9.99 -3.88 1.75
CA HIS A 351 -9.38 -2.58 1.48
C HIS A 351 -8.37 -2.13 2.54
N ASP A 352 -7.71 -3.05 3.23
CA ASP A 352 -6.51 -2.64 3.94
C ASP A 352 -5.41 -2.37 2.92
N LYS A 353 -4.82 -1.18 2.97
CA LYS A 353 -3.87 -0.71 1.97
C LYS A 353 -2.46 -0.55 2.54
N PRO A 354 -1.81 -1.64 2.99
CA PRO A 354 -0.46 -1.54 3.55
C PRO A 354 0.56 -0.99 2.55
N ASN A 355 0.38 -1.23 1.25
CA ASN A 355 1.23 -0.62 0.23
C ASN A 355 1.11 0.90 0.19
N ASP A 356 -0.10 1.45 0.31
CA ASP A 356 -0.32 2.90 0.30
C ASP A 356 0.39 3.56 1.47
N MET A 357 0.33 2.93 2.65
CA MET A 357 1.06 3.37 3.83
C MET A 357 2.56 3.33 3.62
N LEU A 358 3.11 2.22 3.12
CA LEU A 358 4.55 2.06 2.91
C LEU A 358 5.07 2.93 1.76
N ASP A 359 4.26 3.19 0.72
CA ASP A 359 4.61 4.14 -0.34
C ASP A 359 4.79 5.55 0.23
N ALA A 360 3.85 6.01 1.07
CA ALA A 360 3.94 7.33 1.71
C ALA A 360 5.12 7.42 2.69
N ILE A 361 5.32 6.41 3.53
CA ILE A 361 6.40 6.37 4.53
C ILE A 361 7.78 6.34 3.84
N SER A 362 8.00 5.37 2.96
CA SER A 362 9.28 5.26 2.24
C SER A 362 9.50 6.46 1.31
N GLY A 363 8.46 6.92 0.61
CA GLY A 363 8.52 8.13 -0.21
C GLY A 363 8.90 9.37 0.58
N ALA A 364 8.32 9.54 1.77
CA ALA A 364 8.69 10.64 2.67
C ALA A 364 10.16 10.55 3.10
N HIS A 365 10.61 9.40 3.57
CA HIS A 365 11.97 9.20 4.05
C HIS A 365 13.00 9.44 2.95
N ILE A 366 12.82 8.88 1.74
CA ILE A 366 13.79 9.03 0.64
C ILE A 366 13.83 10.46 0.09
N TYR A 367 12.71 11.20 0.12
CA TYR A 367 12.65 12.59 -0.37
C TYR A 367 12.77 13.64 0.75
N GLY A 368 13.08 13.23 1.97
CA GLY A 368 13.38 14.12 3.09
C GLY A 368 12.18 14.87 3.64
N LYS A 369 11.00 14.25 3.63
CA LYS A 369 9.77 14.80 4.21
C LYS A 369 9.57 14.24 5.61
N ASN A 370 9.43 15.10 6.61
CA ASN A 370 9.30 14.64 7.99
C ASN A 370 7.85 14.38 8.42
N ILE A 371 6.89 15.08 7.80
CA ILE A 371 5.47 14.89 8.09
C ILE A 371 4.91 13.84 7.14
N ILE A 372 4.39 12.76 7.70
CA ILE A 372 3.83 11.63 6.98
C ILE A 372 2.40 11.45 7.42
N GLN A 373 1.48 11.71 6.51
CA GLN A 373 0.06 11.74 6.77
C GLN A 373 -0.58 10.38 6.49
N ALA A 374 -1.75 10.15 7.04
CA ALA A 374 -2.63 9.06 6.63
C ALA A 374 -4.09 9.49 6.67
N GLU A 375 -4.83 9.23 5.61
CA GLU A 375 -6.28 9.05 5.68
C GLU A 375 -6.53 7.82 6.55
N GLY A 376 -7.21 8.00 7.66
CA GLY A 376 -7.33 6.97 8.66
C GLY A 376 -8.75 6.61 9.01
N PHE A 377 -8.93 5.30 9.25
CA PHE A 377 -10.18 4.69 9.67
C PHE A 377 -11.26 4.69 8.59
N THR A 378 -10.89 4.77 7.33
CA THR A 378 -11.84 4.56 6.23
C THR A 378 -12.50 3.20 6.39
N GLU A 379 -13.81 3.15 6.28
CA GLU A 379 -14.61 1.95 6.50
C GLU A 379 -15.74 1.89 5.48
N VAL A 380 -16.10 0.69 5.06
CA VAL A 380 -17.29 0.44 4.23
C VAL A 380 -18.36 -0.20 5.08
N ARG A 381 -19.55 0.37 5.09
CA ARG A 381 -20.71 -0.11 5.86
C ARG A 381 -20.53 0.03 7.36
N GLY A 382 -20.08 1.19 7.84
CA GLY A 382 -20.02 1.53 9.25
C GLY A 382 -21.36 1.23 9.97
N THR A 383 -21.28 0.70 11.17
CA THR A 383 -22.42 0.19 11.95
C THR A 383 -22.65 0.92 13.26
N TRP A 384 -21.90 1.99 13.53
CA TRP A 384 -21.95 2.79 14.76
C TRP A 384 -21.44 2.04 16.01
N ASP A 385 -20.67 1.00 15.84
CA ASP A 385 -20.08 0.20 16.92
C ASP A 385 -18.59 0.50 17.15
N GLU A 386 -18.01 1.45 16.40
CA GLU A 386 -16.64 1.92 16.58
C GLU A 386 -16.51 2.66 17.91
N TYR A 387 -15.36 2.49 18.56
CA TYR A 387 -15.05 3.16 19.83
C TYR A 387 -13.53 3.45 19.95
N PRO A 388 -13.14 4.41 20.81
CA PRO A 388 -11.74 4.86 20.88
C PRO A 388 -10.70 3.76 21.13
N GLY A 389 -11.05 2.71 21.88
CA GLY A 389 -10.14 1.60 22.19
C GLY A 389 -9.70 0.84 20.94
N MET A 390 -10.66 0.47 20.08
CA MET A 390 -10.34 -0.22 18.82
C MET A 390 -9.61 0.70 17.83
N LEU A 391 -9.99 1.98 17.79
CA LEU A 391 -9.31 2.95 16.94
C LEU A 391 -7.85 3.13 17.37
N LYS A 392 -7.59 3.14 18.67
CA LYS A 392 -6.24 3.29 19.23
C LYS A 392 -5.31 2.15 18.81
N ALA A 393 -5.75 0.89 18.93
CA ALA A 393 -4.93 -0.26 18.57
C ALA A 393 -4.49 -0.22 17.11
N LEU A 394 -5.41 0.12 16.19
CA LEU A 394 -5.12 0.28 14.77
C LEU A 394 -4.18 1.47 14.51
N LEU A 395 -4.42 2.60 15.18
CA LEU A 395 -3.59 3.79 15.03
C LEU A 395 -2.16 3.55 15.53
N ASP A 396 -1.99 2.87 16.67
CA ASP A 396 -0.68 2.54 17.23
C ASP A 396 0.15 1.69 16.27
N ARG A 397 -0.48 0.73 15.59
CA ARG A 397 0.17 -0.07 14.55
C ARG A 397 0.67 0.82 13.41
N ASN A 398 -0.15 1.77 12.97
CA ASN A 398 0.23 2.67 11.89
C ASN A 398 1.27 3.71 12.32
N TYR A 399 1.25 4.16 13.58
CA TYR A 399 2.35 4.93 14.14
C TYR A 399 3.67 4.16 14.17
N ALA A 400 3.63 2.89 14.53
CA ALA A 400 4.79 2.03 14.51
C ALA A 400 5.34 1.78 13.10
N LEU A 401 4.49 1.86 12.06
CA LEU A 401 4.94 1.83 10.67
C LEU A 401 5.69 3.10 10.27
N GLY A 402 5.30 4.26 10.81
CA GLY A 402 6.01 5.50 10.55
C GLY A 402 5.14 6.72 10.24
N ILE A 403 3.81 6.61 10.24
CA ILE A 403 2.98 7.81 10.09
C ILE A 403 3.08 8.69 11.34
N ASN A 404 2.86 9.98 11.17
CA ASN A 404 2.90 10.93 12.27
C ASN A 404 1.88 12.08 12.17
N ARG A 405 0.91 11.97 11.25
CA ARG A 405 -0.24 12.86 11.16
C ARG A 405 -1.46 12.11 10.66
N LEU A 406 -2.52 12.12 11.47
CA LEU A 406 -3.79 11.46 11.18
C LEU A 406 -4.79 12.45 10.58
N PHE A 407 -5.50 11.99 9.56
CA PHE A 407 -6.73 12.59 9.05
C PHE A 407 -7.87 11.59 9.24
N TYR A 408 -8.93 12.03 9.89
CA TYR A 408 -10.09 11.16 10.11
C TYR A 408 -10.94 11.08 8.84
N HIS A 409 -11.16 9.91 8.34
CA HIS A 409 -12.13 9.65 7.29
C HIS A 409 -13.32 8.88 7.88
N VAL A 410 -14.43 9.58 8.32
CA VAL A 410 -14.68 10.96 7.93
C VAL A 410 -15.42 11.72 9.03
N TYR A 411 -15.24 13.04 9.06
CA TYR A 411 -16.10 13.93 9.82
C TYR A 411 -17.12 14.57 8.88
N VAL A 412 -18.35 14.10 8.93
CA VAL A 412 -19.43 14.56 8.08
C VAL A 412 -20.10 15.80 8.64
N HIS A 413 -20.46 16.74 7.78
CA HIS A 413 -21.30 17.88 8.16
C HIS A 413 -22.64 17.39 8.71
N ASN A 414 -22.84 17.55 10.00
CA ASN A 414 -24.05 17.11 10.72
C ASN A 414 -24.68 18.26 11.51
N PRO A 415 -25.58 19.02 10.87
CA PRO A 415 -26.20 20.20 11.51
C PRO A 415 -27.27 19.84 12.54
N TRP A 416 -27.84 18.62 12.47
CA TRP A 416 -28.95 18.19 13.33
C TRP A 416 -28.56 16.99 14.20
N LEU A 417 -28.56 17.16 15.52
CA LEU A 417 -28.25 16.09 16.46
C LEU A 417 -29.49 15.33 16.98
N ASP A 418 -30.67 15.84 16.69
CA ASP A 418 -31.97 15.28 17.08
C ASP A 418 -32.55 14.31 16.05
N ARG A 419 -31.89 14.12 14.93
CA ARG A 419 -32.35 13.25 13.83
C ARG A 419 -31.52 11.99 13.77
N LYS A 420 -32.12 10.88 14.17
CA LYS A 420 -31.45 9.57 14.15
C LYS A 420 -31.69 8.82 12.82
N PRO A 421 -30.73 8.03 12.39
CA PRO A 421 -29.46 7.64 13.03
C PRO A 421 -28.33 8.65 12.93
N GLY A 422 -28.50 9.77 12.28
CA GLY A 422 -27.48 10.77 12.03
C GLY A 422 -27.15 10.87 10.52
N MET A 423 -26.14 11.65 10.19
CA MET A 423 -25.68 11.82 8.79
C MET A 423 -24.37 11.08 8.56
N THR A 424 -24.27 10.43 7.41
CA THR A 424 -23.08 9.67 7.01
C THR A 424 -22.71 10.02 5.58
N LEU A 425 -21.49 9.65 5.16
CA LEU A 425 -21.06 9.71 3.77
C LEU A 425 -21.44 8.39 3.07
N ASP A 426 -22.74 8.17 2.87
CA ASP A 426 -23.29 6.97 2.19
C ASP A 426 -22.74 5.63 2.72
N GLY A 427 -22.46 5.56 4.02
CA GLY A 427 -21.89 4.37 4.67
C GLY A 427 -20.38 4.16 4.44
N ILE A 428 -19.67 5.17 3.93
CA ILE A 428 -18.21 5.14 3.77
C ILE A 428 -17.57 5.99 4.88
N GLY A 429 -16.51 5.46 5.48
CA GLY A 429 -15.74 6.14 6.52
C GLY A 429 -16.24 5.88 7.93
N LEU A 430 -15.35 6.11 8.87
CA LEU A 430 -15.64 6.11 10.30
C LEU A 430 -16.68 7.17 10.63
N PHE A 431 -17.65 6.84 11.46
CA PHE A 431 -18.60 7.84 11.97
C PHE A 431 -17.98 8.66 13.11
N PHE A 432 -16.91 9.38 12.83
CA PHE A 432 -16.26 10.29 13.78
C PHE A 432 -17.01 11.59 13.86
N GLN A 433 -18.12 11.59 14.59
CA GLN A 433 -19.03 12.73 14.62
C GLN A 433 -19.82 12.85 15.94
N ARG A 434 -20.47 13.99 16.10
CA ARG A 434 -21.12 14.38 17.36
C ARG A 434 -22.26 13.47 17.82
N ASP A 435 -22.80 12.63 16.96
CA ASP A 435 -23.86 11.67 17.27
C ASP A 435 -23.35 10.41 17.96
N GLN A 436 -22.04 10.16 17.92
CA GLN A 436 -21.45 9.01 18.60
C GLN A 436 -21.67 9.09 20.10
N THR A 437 -22.01 7.97 20.71
CA THR A 437 -22.31 7.90 22.15
C THR A 437 -21.13 8.25 23.04
N TRP A 438 -19.92 8.08 22.53
CA TRP A 438 -18.66 8.39 23.22
C TRP A 438 -18.09 9.77 22.88
N TRP A 439 -18.77 10.59 22.05
CA TRP A 439 -18.25 11.84 21.54
C TRP A 439 -17.77 12.81 22.62
N ASP A 440 -18.60 13.10 23.63
CA ASP A 440 -18.34 14.16 24.61
C ASP A 440 -17.04 13.98 25.40
N LYS A 441 -16.68 12.73 25.71
CA LYS A 441 -15.47 12.40 26.48
C LYS A 441 -14.44 11.63 25.66
N GLY A 442 -14.88 10.64 24.92
CA GLY A 442 -14.03 9.74 24.17
C GLY A 442 -13.29 10.42 23.00
N ALA A 443 -13.98 11.25 22.23
CA ALA A 443 -13.36 11.95 21.11
C ALA A 443 -12.25 12.92 21.58
N LYS A 444 -12.50 13.64 22.66
CA LYS A 444 -11.48 14.53 23.26
C LYS A 444 -10.27 13.74 23.73
N ALA A 445 -10.48 12.69 24.53
CA ALA A 445 -9.40 11.86 25.06
C ALA A 445 -8.58 11.20 23.94
N PHE A 446 -9.26 10.70 22.90
CA PHE A 446 -8.61 10.09 21.75
C PHE A 446 -7.80 11.11 20.93
N SER A 447 -8.37 12.31 20.70
CA SER A 447 -7.68 13.38 19.99
C SER A 447 -6.46 13.91 20.75
N GLU A 448 -6.56 14.02 22.07
CA GLU A 448 -5.42 14.40 22.93
C GLU A 448 -4.31 13.34 22.90
N TYR A 449 -4.68 12.07 22.97
CA TYR A 449 -3.76 10.96 22.79
C TYR A 449 -3.03 11.04 21.43
N ALA A 450 -3.80 11.14 20.34
CA ALA A 450 -3.25 11.25 19.00
C ALA A 450 -2.32 12.47 18.85
N THR A 451 -2.70 13.60 19.42
CA THR A 451 -1.89 14.84 19.41
C THR A 451 -0.54 14.64 20.11
N ARG A 452 -0.53 14.02 21.29
CA ARG A 452 0.71 13.75 22.02
C ARG A 452 1.62 12.79 21.25
N CYS A 453 1.05 11.69 20.71
CA CYS A 453 1.82 10.77 19.88
C CYS A 453 2.41 11.47 18.65
N GLN A 454 1.61 12.22 17.91
CA GLN A 454 2.06 12.91 16.70
C GLN A 454 3.12 13.97 17.00
N SER A 455 3.00 14.72 18.10
CA SER A 455 4.02 15.68 18.52
C SER A 455 5.38 15.02 18.70
N LEU A 456 5.42 13.86 19.31
CA LEU A 456 6.66 13.11 19.54
C LEU A 456 7.15 12.40 18.26
N LEU A 457 6.24 11.83 17.48
CA LEU A 457 6.58 11.12 16.24
C LEU A 457 7.00 12.06 15.09
N GLN A 458 6.74 13.35 15.19
CA GLN A 458 7.26 14.38 14.27
C GLN A 458 8.64 14.90 14.66
N TYR A 459 9.14 14.51 15.83
CA TYR A 459 10.46 14.89 16.28
C TYR A 459 11.56 14.17 15.51
N GLY A 460 12.65 14.88 15.18
CA GLY A 460 13.87 14.31 14.61
C GLY A 460 13.65 13.54 13.29
N HIS A 461 14.45 12.50 13.10
CA HIS A 461 14.46 11.66 11.90
C HIS A 461 14.17 10.20 12.27
N PRO A 462 13.57 9.41 11.36
CA PRO A 462 13.41 7.98 11.57
C PRO A 462 14.78 7.29 11.59
N VAL A 463 14.92 6.25 12.41
CA VAL A 463 16.08 5.38 12.41
C VAL A 463 15.73 4.11 11.63
N THR A 464 16.31 3.98 10.44
CA THR A 464 16.16 2.83 9.54
C THR A 464 17.54 2.39 9.09
N ASP A 465 17.75 1.09 8.97
CA ASP A 465 19.06 0.54 8.62
C ASP A 465 19.08 -0.16 7.25
N ILE A 466 17.91 -0.52 6.72
CA ILE A 466 17.77 -1.35 5.53
C ILE A 466 17.04 -0.57 4.44
N ALA A 467 17.70 -0.45 3.29
CA ALA A 467 17.08 -0.02 2.03
C ALA A 467 16.71 -1.25 1.20
N VAL A 468 15.51 -1.29 0.66
CA VAL A 468 15.04 -2.39 -0.18
C VAL A 468 14.72 -1.84 -1.56
N PHE A 469 15.50 -2.24 -2.56
CA PHE A 469 15.31 -1.75 -3.93
C PHE A 469 14.05 -2.38 -4.55
N THR A 470 13.15 -1.55 -5.06
CA THR A 470 11.88 -1.98 -5.65
C THR A 470 12.03 -2.54 -7.07
N GLY A 471 13.20 -2.41 -7.69
CA GLY A 471 13.44 -2.76 -9.09
C GLY A 471 13.23 -1.58 -10.03
N GLU A 472 13.37 -1.82 -11.33
CA GLU A 472 13.27 -0.78 -12.37
C GLU A 472 11.98 -0.87 -13.20
N GLU A 473 11.24 -1.96 -13.11
CA GLU A 473 9.97 -2.11 -13.84
C GLU A 473 8.89 -1.16 -13.31
N VAL A 474 8.06 -0.68 -14.21
CA VAL A 474 6.88 0.16 -13.94
C VAL A 474 5.66 -0.58 -14.49
N PRO A 475 4.54 -0.68 -13.77
CA PRO A 475 4.25 -0.10 -12.45
C PRO A 475 4.96 -0.82 -11.30
N ARG A 476 5.23 -0.10 -10.23
CA ARG A 476 5.83 -0.64 -9.01
C ARG A 476 5.36 0.10 -7.77
N ARG A 477 5.50 -0.56 -6.63
CA ARG A 477 5.13 -0.05 -5.30
C ARG A 477 6.17 -0.47 -4.26
N SER A 478 6.05 0.04 -3.05
CA SER A 478 6.81 -0.40 -1.89
C SER A 478 6.69 -1.91 -1.68
N ILE A 479 7.71 -2.50 -1.11
CA ILE A 479 7.78 -3.94 -0.87
C ILE A 479 7.20 -4.24 0.51
N LEU A 480 6.16 -5.07 0.54
CA LEU A 480 5.57 -5.56 1.79
C LEU A 480 6.55 -6.51 2.52
N PRO A 481 6.46 -6.57 3.86
CA PRO A 481 7.32 -7.47 4.64
C PRO A 481 7.29 -8.91 4.17
N GLU A 482 6.12 -9.45 3.84
CA GLU A 482 5.96 -10.83 3.38
C GLU A 482 6.75 -11.12 2.10
N ARG A 483 6.96 -10.09 1.28
CA ARG A 483 7.74 -10.19 0.04
C ARG A 483 9.24 -10.25 0.28
N LEU A 484 9.69 -9.90 1.48
CA LEU A 484 11.08 -10.01 1.88
C LEU A 484 11.43 -11.39 2.46
N VAL A 485 10.44 -12.20 2.82
CA VAL A 485 10.68 -13.54 3.37
C VAL A 485 11.57 -14.40 2.45
N PRO A 486 11.33 -14.50 1.14
CA PRO A 486 12.22 -15.24 0.25
C PRO A 486 13.63 -14.65 0.13
N SER A 487 13.78 -13.33 0.30
CA SER A 487 15.08 -12.65 0.21
C SER A 487 15.89 -12.76 1.51
N LEU A 488 15.22 -12.68 2.64
CA LEU A 488 15.83 -12.61 3.98
C LEU A 488 15.29 -13.70 4.92
N PRO A 489 15.26 -14.99 4.53
CA PRO A 489 14.64 -16.05 5.33
C PRO A 489 15.26 -16.20 6.72
N GLY A 490 16.56 -15.96 6.87
CA GLY A 490 17.24 -16.02 8.16
C GLY A 490 16.75 -14.95 9.14
N ILE A 491 16.51 -13.73 8.66
CA ILE A 491 15.99 -12.62 9.49
C ILE A 491 14.59 -12.95 10.03
N PHE A 492 13.71 -13.49 9.17
CA PHE A 492 12.34 -13.82 9.55
C PHE A 492 12.24 -15.06 10.46
N GLY A 493 13.18 -16.00 10.33
CA GLY A 493 13.20 -17.25 11.06
C GLY A 493 12.27 -18.32 10.46
N ALA A 494 12.51 -19.56 10.88
CA ALA A 494 11.90 -20.76 10.27
C ALA A 494 10.37 -20.78 10.36
N GLU A 495 9.80 -20.31 11.46
CA GLU A 495 8.33 -20.28 11.63
C GLU A 495 7.66 -19.38 10.61
N ARG A 496 8.19 -18.18 10.38
CA ARG A 496 7.64 -17.24 9.39
C ARG A 496 7.83 -17.74 7.98
N VAL A 497 9.00 -18.32 7.67
CA VAL A 497 9.28 -18.94 6.36
C VAL A 497 8.27 -20.06 6.07
N GLU A 498 8.00 -20.93 7.05
CA GLU A 498 7.01 -22.00 6.88
C GLU A 498 5.58 -21.47 6.76
N SER A 499 5.22 -20.45 7.54
CA SER A 499 3.91 -19.79 7.43
C SER A 499 3.69 -19.22 6.04
N GLU A 500 4.71 -18.55 5.47
CA GLU A 500 4.64 -18.00 4.12
C GLU A 500 4.58 -19.10 3.06
N ARG A 501 5.33 -20.18 3.22
CA ARG A 501 5.26 -21.35 2.36
C ARG A 501 3.84 -21.96 2.32
N ILE A 502 3.22 -22.11 3.49
CA ILE A 502 1.85 -22.61 3.61
C ILE A 502 0.87 -21.65 2.94
N ARG A 503 1.06 -20.34 3.13
CA ARG A 503 0.22 -19.32 2.50
C ARG A 503 0.30 -19.40 0.98
N LEU A 504 1.49 -19.52 0.43
CA LEU A 504 1.70 -19.66 -1.02
C LEU A 504 1.15 -20.97 -1.58
N ALA A 505 1.23 -22.06 -0.83
CA ALA A 505 0.64 -23.35 -1.22
C ALA A 505 -0.90 -23.30 -1.31
N ASN A 506 -1.53 -22.31 -0.67
CA ASN A 506 -2.96 -22.03 -0.79
C ASN A 506 -3.28 -20.97 -1.86
N GLU A 507 -2.33 -20.67 -2.69
CA GLU A 507 -2.47 -19.67 -3.74
C GLU A 507 -3.75 -19.91 -4.56
N GLY A 508 -4.53 -18.85 -4.74
CA GLY A 508 -5.80 -18.89 -5.43
C GLY A 508 -6.98 -19.44 -4.64
N GLN A 509 -6.76 -19.93 -3.44
CA GLN A 509 -7.83 -20.34 -2.56
C GLN A 509 -8.25 -19.18 -1.63
N PRO A 510 -9.51 -19.12 -1.21
CA PRO A 510 -9.91 -18.21 -0.14
C PRO A 510 -9.04 -18.43 1.08
N LEU A 511 -8.71 -17.37 1.80
CA LEU A 511 -7.98 -17.50 3.06
C LEU A 511 -8.69 -18.51 3.97
N ARG A 512 -7.96 -19.55 4.39
CA ARG A 512 -8.48 -20.58 5.28
C ARG A 512 -8.60 -20.08 6.72
N VAL A 513 -7.67 -19.24 7.12
CA VAL A 513 -7.69 -18.57 8.41
C VAL A 513 -8.03 -17.11 8.16
N ARG A 514 -9.14 -16.67 8.72
CA ARG A 514 -9.55 -15.28 8.69
C ARG A 514 -8.92 -14.57 9.88
N PRO A 515 -8.14 -13.52 9.69
CA PRO A 515 -7.80 -12.63 10.79
C PRO A 515 -9.08 -12.08 11.45
N VAL A 516 -9.02 -11.81 12.73
CA VAL A 516 -10.16 -11.22 13.45
C VAL A 516 -10.51 -9.87 12.81
N GLY A 517 -11.79 -9.66 12.51
CA GLY A 517 -12.26 -8.43 11.85
C GLY A 517 -12.09 -8.40 10.33
N VAL A 518 -11.45 -9.40 9.72
CA VAL A 518 -11.23 -9.47 8.27
C VAL A 518 -11.99 -10.65 7.67
N THR A 519 -12.85 -10.39 6.70
CA THR A 519 -13.71 -11.43 6.13
C THR A 519 -13.25 -11.95 4.77
N HIS A 520 -12.41 -11.24 4.03
CA HIS A 520 -12.15 -11.59 2.62
C HIS A 520 -10.75 -11.29 2.08
N SER A 521 -9.82 -10.75 2.86
CA SER A 521 -8.59 -10.25 2.23
C SER A 521 -7.46 -11.26 2.20
N ALA A 522 -6.95 -11.59 1.02
CA ALA A 522 -5.71 -12.33 0.84
C ALA A 522 -4.46 -11.43 0.85
N ASN A 523 -4.62 -10.12 0.74
CA ASN A 523 -3.50 -9.17 0.77
C ASN A 523 -3.24 -8.62 2.16
N MET A 524 -4.15 -8.85 3.07
CA MET A 524 -3.92 -8.38 4.42
C MET A 524 -2.92 -9.30 5.06
N ALA A 525 -1.79 -8.76 5.36
CA ALA A 525 -0.99 -9.25 6.46
C ALA A 525 -1.94 -9.38 7.65
N ASP A 526 -1.84 -10.49 8.36
CA ASP A 526 -2.57 -10.67 9.60
C ASP A 526 -2.34 -9.43 10.48
N PRO A 527 -3.35 -8.62 10.76
CA PRO A 527 -3.17 -7.38 11.51
C PRO A 527 -2.48 -7.60 12.85
N GLU A 528 -2.65 -8.78 13.45
CA GLU A 528 -2.01 -9.15 14.71
C GLU A 528 -0.54 -9.55 14.55
N LYS A 529 -0.11 -9.94 13.35
CA LYS A 529 1.25 -10.41 13.07
C LYS A 529 2.11 -9.39 12.31
N TRP A 530 1.52 -8.28 11.90
CA TRP A 530 2.18 -7.31 11.03
C TRP A 530 2.86 -6.17 11.78
N VAL A 531 3.42 -6.40 12.93
CA VAL A 531 3.91 -5.34 13.82
C VAL A 531 5.42 -5.23 13.94
N ASN A 532 6.16 -6.27 13.67
CA ASN A 532 7.63 -6.26 13.73
C ASN A 532 8.20 -6.93 12.49
N PRO A 533 8.08 -6.30 11.31
CA PRO A 533 8.29 -6.96 10.01
C PRO A 533 9.67 -7.59 9.87
N LEU A 534 10.73 -7.00 10.40
CA LEU A 534 12.10 -7.51 10.26
C LEU A 534 12.73 -7.84 11.61
N ARG A 535 11.92 -8.21 12.60
CA ARG A 535 12.39 -8.71 13.91
C ARG A 535 13.48 -7.85 14.55
N GLY A 536 13.28 -6.53 14.54
CA GLY A 536 14.20 -5.59 15.17
C GLY A 536 14.98 -4.69 14.21
N TYR A 537 14.71 -4.76 12.92
CA TYR A 537 15.17 -3.81 11.93
C TYR A 537 13.99 -3.04 11.32
N ALA A 538 14.22 -1.78 11.01
CA ALA A 538 13.33 -0.98 10.16
C ALA A 538 13.90 -0.89 8.75
N TYR A 539 13.02 -0.82 7.74
CA TYR A 539 13.41 -0.68 6.34
C TYR A 539 12.56 0.35 5.61
N ASP A 540 13.12 0.86 4.53
CA ASP A 540 12.40 1.65 3.53
C ASP A 540 12.56 1.05 2.14
N SER A 541 11.53 1.18 1.32
CA SER A 541 11.60 0.85 -0.09
C SER A 541 12.32 1.96 -0.86
N PHE A 542 13.27 1.57 -1.73
CA PHE A 542 14.00 2.49 -2.59
C PHE A 542 13.61 2.31 -4.04
N ASN A 543 13.23 3.37 -4.72
CA ASN A 543 13.04 3.37 -6.15
C ASN A 543 14.35 3.65 -6.90
N LYS A 544 14.31 3.59 -8.21
CA LYS A 544 15.48 3.87 -9.09
C LYS A 544 16.02 5.28 -8.86
N ASP A 545 15.17 6.26 -8.66
CA ASP A 545 15.55 7.66 -8.41
C ASP A 545 16.34 7.81 -7.11
N ALA A 546 15.92 7.11 -6.05
CA ALA A 546 16.64 7.10 -4.79
C ALA A 546 18.06 6.53 -4.96
N ILE A 547 18.21 5.43 -5.70
CA ILE A 547 19.51 4.80 -5.95
C ILE A 547 20.42 5.72 -6.77
N LEU A 548 19.94 6.23 -7.90
CA LEU A 548 20.80 6.92 -8.86
C LEU A 548 21.09 8.37 -8.49
N ARG A 549 20.08 9.09 -8.02
CA ARG A 549 20.15 10.53 -7.83
C ARG A 549 20.42 10.96 -6.37
N LEU A 550 19.81 10.27 -5.41
CA LEU A 550 19.81 10.72 -4.02
C LEU A 550 20.85 10.03 -3.15
N ALA A 551 21.14 8.74 -3.39
CA ALA A 551 22.04 7.97 -2.55
C ALA A 551 23.47 8.52 -2.59
N LYS A 552 23.90 9.06 -1.47
CA LYS A 552 25.30 9.41 -1.17
C LYS A 552 25.85 8.41 -0.16
N THR A 553 27.16 8.35 -0.05
CA THR A 553 27.83 7.48 0.92
C THR A 553 28.60 8.30 1.94
N GLU A 554 28.37 8.01 3.20
CA GLU A 554 29.06 8.63 4.29
C GLU A 554 29.25 7.61 5.43
N ASN A 555 30.46 7.45 5.92
CA ASN A 555 30.81 6.52 7.00
C ASN A 555 30.30 5.08 6.77
N GLY A 556 30.36 4.60 5.51
CA GLY A 556 29.90 3.26 5.14
C GLY A 556 28.38 3.08 5.24
N ARG A 557 27.61 4.16 5.13
CA ARG A 557 26.15 4.16 5.07
C ARG A 557 25.68 4.93 3.83
N ILE A 558 24.54 4.55 3.27
CA ILE A 558 23.80 5.39 2.34
C ILE A 558 23.18 6.52 3.15
N THR A 559 23.38 7.76 2.74
CA THR A 559 22.73 8.93 3.33
C THR A 559 21.85 9.61 2.30
N LEU A 560 20.71 10.12 2.74
CA LEU A 560 19.73 10.83 1.92
C LEU A 560 19.58 12.28 2.40
N PRO A 561 19.07 13.18 1.55
CA PRO A 561 18.98 14.62 1.86
C PRO A 561 18.20 14.95 3.14
N GLY A 562 17.22 14.12 3.53
CA GLY A 562 16.41 14.28 4.74
C GLY A 562 17.03 13.72 6.02
N GLY A 563 18.26 13.23 5.99
CA GLY A 563 18.96 12.66 7.15
C GLY A 563 18.71 11.16 7.37
N ALA A 564 17.83 10.53 6.63
CA ALA A 564 17.68 9.07 6.65
C ALA A 564 18.96 8.39 6.16
N SER A 565 19.36 7.30 6.81
CA SER A 565 20.60 6.60 6.47
C SER A 565 20.47 5.09 6.62
N TYR A 566 21.16 4.34 5.73
CA TYR A 566 21.00 2.90 5.59
C TYR A 566 22.37 2.21 5.49
N LYS A 567 22.52 1.08 6.18
CA LYS A 567 23.73 0.27 6.13
C LYS A 567 23.63 -0.87 5.12
N VAL A 568 22.43 -1.36 4.89
CA VAL A 568 22.15 -2.53 4.06
C VAL A 568 21.30 -2.12 2.87
N LEU A 569 21.65 -2.61 1.67
CA LEU A 569 20.85 -2.50 0.46
C LEU A 569 20.46 -3.91 0.01
N VAL A 570 19.19 -4.24 0.11
CA VAL A 570 18.61 -5.51 -0.37
C VAL A 570 18.15 -5.33 -1.81
N LEU A 571 18.61 -6.21 -2.70
CA LEU A 571 18.20 -6.21 -4.11
C LEU A 571 16.93 -7.07 -4.30
N PRO A 572 16.12 -6.79 -5.33
CA PRO A 572 14.89 -7.52 -5.56
C PRO A 572 15.16 -8.95 -6.07
N LEU A 573 14.37 -9.92 -5.60
CA LEU A 573 14.13 -11.18 -6.28
C LEU A 573 12.93 -11.05 -7.23
N ALA A 574 12.71 -12.07 -8.05
CA ALA A 574 11.49 -12.18 -8.85
C ALA A 574 10.26 -12.20 -7.92
N ARG A 575 9.31 -11.34 -8.20
CA ARG A 575 8.05 -11.22 -7.45
C ARG A 575 6.94 -10.68 -8.36
N PRO A 576 5.67 -10.74 -7.96
CA PRO A 576 4.57 -10.26 -8.80
C PRO A 576 4.74 -8.84 -9.35
N MET A 577 5.24 -7.91 -8.53
CA MET A 577 5.50 -6.51 -8.94
C MET A 577 6.80 -6.32 -9.72
N ASN A 578 7.66 -7.32 -9.76
CA ASN A 578 8.93 -7.31 -10.46
C ASN A 578 9.26 -8.73 -10.93
N PRO A 579 8.53 -9.25 -11.92
CA PRO A 579 8.64 -10.65 -12.33
C PRO A 579 10.00 -11.00 -12.95
N GLU A 580 10.71 -10.00 -13.46
CA GLU A 580 12.06 -10.12 -14.05
C GLU A 580 12.96 -9.03 -13.45
N PRO A 581 13.68 -9.34 -12.35
CA PRO A 581 14.51 -8.37 -11.64
C PRO A 581 15.80 -8.07 -12.38
N ILE A 582 15.69 -7.54 -13.60
CA ILE A 582 16.82 -7.14 -14.43
C ILE A 582 17.29 -5.77 -13.98
N LEU A 583 18.60 -5.62 -13.78
CA LEU A 583 19.24 -4.34 -13.48
C LEU A 583 19.86 -3.75 -14.74
N SER A 584 19.60 -2.48 -14.99
CA SER A 584 20.29 -1.73 -16.03
C SER A 584 21.78 -1.57 -15.69
N SER A 585 22.62 -1.38 -16.69
CA SER A 585 24.06 -1.14 -16.50
C SER A 585 24.34 0.06 -15.59
N GLU A 586 23.52 1.09 -15.66
CA GLU A 586 23.61 2.29 -14.82
C GLU A 586 23.34 1.97 -13.34
N VAL A 587 22.27 1.25 -13.05
CA VAL A 587 21.92 0.83 -11.68
C VAL A 587 22.97 -0.15 -11.14
N GLN A 588 23.41 -1.12 -11.97
CA GLN A 588 24.44 -2.06 -11.56
C GLN A 588 25.76 -1.36 -11.23
N LYS A 589 26.16 -0.38 -12.02
CA LYS A 589 27.35 0.44 -11.74
C LYS A 589 27.22 1.16 -10.41
N LYS A 590 26.07 1.81 -10.15
CA LYS A 590 25.82 2.51 -8.89
C LYS A 590 25.84 1.57 -7.69
N ILE A 591 25.27 0.37 -7.81
CA ILE A 591 25.32 -0.64 -6.77
C ILE A 591 26.77 -1.07 -6.47
N ASN A 592 27.60 -1.22 -7.49
CA ASN A 592 29.01 -1.54 -7.30
C ASN A 592 29.74 -0.42 -6.56
N GLU A 593 29.50 0.84 -6.93
CA GLU A 593 30.05 2.02 -6.23
C GLU A 593 29.63 2.03 -4.74
N LEU A 594 28.37 1.69 -4.44
CA LEU A 594 27.87 1.60 -3.06
C LEU A 594 28.57 0.47 -2.29
N LYS A 595 28.79 -0.69 -2.91
CA LYS A 595 29.54 -1.81 -2.30
C LYS A 595 30.98 -1.38 -1.98
N GLU A 596 31.66 -0.76 -2.90
CA GLU A 596 33.03 -0.26 -2.71
C GLU A 596 33.12 0.78 -1.59
N ALA A 597 32.07 1.57 -1.38
CA ALA A 597 31.95 2.53 -0.29
C ALA A 597 31.58 1.89 1.08
N GLY A 598 31.48 0.56 1.17
CA GLY A 598 31.23 -0.18 2.40
C GLY A 598 29.76 -0.39 2.74
N ILE A 599 28.85 -0.19 1.77
CA ILE A 599 27.45 -0.58 1.93
C ILE A 599 27.33 -2.10 1.82
N LEU A 600 26.63 -2.72 2.77
CA LEU A 600 26.35 -4.13 2.72
C LEU A 600 25.25 -4.41 1.68
N VAL A 601 25.60 -5.19 0.67
CA VAL A 601 24.63 -5.73 -0.30
C VAL A 601 24.68 -7.25 -0.16
N PRO A 602 23.78 -7.86 0.62
CA PRO A 602 23.85 -9.29 0.91
C PRO A 602 23.58 -10.13 -0.33
N SER A 603 24.23 -11.29 -0.40
CA SER A 603 23.85 -12.33 -1.35
C SER A 603 22.49 -12.89 -0.95
N LEU A 604 21.62 -13.10 -1.93
CA LEU A 604 20.27 -13.59 -1.69
C LEU A 604 20.13 -15.05 -2.15
N PRO A 605 19.34 -15.87 -1.46
CA PRO A 605 18.65 -15.58 -0.19
C PRO A 605 19.63 -15.41 0.97
N TYR A 606 19.37 -14.44 1.85
CA TYR A 606 20.19 -14.19 3.03
C TYR A 606 19.69 -15.06 4.19
N THR A 607 20.55 -15.98 4.65
CA THR A 607 20.17 -17.04 5.60
C THR A 607 20.61 -16.79 7.03
N GLU A 608 21.49 -15.81 7.28
CA GLU A 608 21.91 -15.46 8.63
C GLU A 608 20.75 -14.83 9.43
N GLU A 609 20.75 -15.07 10.72
CA GLU A 609 19.67 -14.64 11.62
C GLU A 609 19.53 -13.12 11.73
N ASP A 610 20.65 -12.40 11.63
CA ASP A 610 20.71 -10.94 11.65
C ASP A 610 21.92 -10.42 10.87
N PHE A 611 22.16 -9.11 10.93
CA PHE A 611 23.32 -8.48 10.28
C PHE A 611 24.49 -8.19 11.24
N SER A 612 24.51 -8.78 12.43
CA SER A 612 25.57 -8.55 13.44
C SER A 612 26.95 -8.97 12.96
N VAL A 613 27.03 -10.01 12.13
CA VAL A 613 28.28 -10.44 11.47
C VAL A 613 28.94 -9.33 10.63
N TYR A 614 28.17 -8.32 10.24
CA TYR A 614 28.61 -7.14 9.52
C TYR A 614 28.66 -5.88 10.41
N GLY A 615 28.56 -6.05 11.73
CA GLY A 615 28.58 -4.96 12.70
C GLY A 615 27.27 -4.16 12.78
N LEU A 616 26.15 -4.70 12.29
CA LEU A 616 24.84 -4.09 12.39
C LEU A 616 23.91 -4.96 13.25
N GLU A 617 23.85 -4.66 14.53
CA GLU A 617 22.92 -5.30 15.45
C GLU A 617 21.48 -4.80 15.20
N ARG A 618 20.50 -5.59 15.65
CA ARG A 618 19.09 -5.20 15.66
C ARG A 618 18.91 -3.91 16.45
N ASP A 619 18.13 -2.97 15.93
CA ASP A 619 17.85 -1.70 16.60
C ASP A 619 17.06 -1.94 17.90
N MET A 620 16.00 -2.74 17.80
CA MET A 620 15.16 -3.11 18.93
C MET A 620 14.87 -4.61 18.95
N ILE A 621 14.95 -5.23 20.12
CA ILE A 621 14.58 -6.63 20.34
C ILE A 621 13.41 -6.66 21.32
N VAL A 622 12.26 -7.10 20.85
CA VAL A 622 10.99 -7.27 21.58
C VAL A 622 10.25 -8.50 21.04
N PRO A 623 9.24 -9.02 21.75
CA PRO A 623 8.32 -10.01 21.21
C PRO A 623 7.68 -9.51 19.89
N GLU A 624 7.32 -10.45 19.00
CA GLU A 624 6.80 -10.11 17.66
C GLU A 624 5.47 -9.36 17.67
N ASP A 625 4.70 -9.49 18.74
CA ASP A 625 3.42 -8.84 18.97
C ASP A 625 3.54 -7.43 19.60
N ILE A 626 4.74 -6.90 19.72
CA ILE A 626 5.01 -5.54 20.18
C ILE A 626 5.40 -4.68 19.00
N ALA A 627 4.55 -3.70 18.70
CA ALA A 627 4.81 -2.72 17.64
C ALA A 627 5.76 -1.62 18.15
N TRP A 628 6.67 -1.15 17.29
CA TRP A 628 7.61 -0.12 17.67
C TRP A 628 8.10 0.70 16.48
N THR A 629 8.56 1.92 16.76
CA THR A 629 9.35 2.73 15.83
C THR A 629 10.36 3.57 16.59
N HIS A 630 11.47 3.93 15.94
CA HIS A 630 12.58 4.67 16.52
C HIS A 630 12.82 6.00 15.79
N ARG A 631 12.98 7.06 16.56
CA ARG A 631 13.33 8.37 16.03
C ARG A 631 14.50 8.97 16.82
N ARG A 632 15.34 9.73 16.09
CA ARG A 632 16.55 10.36 16.63
C ARG A 632 16.59 11.84 16.25
N GLY A 633 17.02 12.68 17.19
CA GLY A 633 17.22 14.11 16.97
C GLY A 633 18.19 14.74 17.97
N GLU A 634 18.33 16.05 17.95
CA GLU A 634 19.26 16.80 18.81
C GLU A 634 18.97 16.64 20.30
N LEU A 635 17.69 16.52 20.68
CA LEU A 635 17.25 16.39 22.07
C LEU A 635 17.35 14.94 22.59
N GLY A 636 17.79 13.99 21.75
CA GLY A 636 17.93 12.59 22.13
C GLY A 636 17.22 11.63 21.18
N GLU A 637 16.93 10.44 21.69
CA GLU A 637 16.32 9.35 20.94
C GLU A 637 15.03 8.92 21.61
N LEU A 638 14.04 8.52 20.83
CA LEU A 638 12.77 8.02 21.34
C LEU A 638 12.30 6.79 20.57
N TYR A 639 11.77 5.84 21.32
CA TYR A 639 11.10 4.65 20.82
C TYR A 639 9.62 4.72 21.20
N PHE A 640 8.74 4.65 20.23
CA PHE A 640 7.32 4.36 20.45
C PHE A 640 7.18 2.84 20.57
N VAL A 641 6.47 2.37 21.58
CA VAL A 641 6.29 0.94 21.88
C VAL A 641 4.84 0.68 22.20
N ALA A 642 4.19 -0.23 21.49
CA ALA A 642 2.77 -0.51 21.65
C ALA A 642 2.48 -2.02 21.72
N ASN A 643 1.73 -2.40 22.75
CA ASN A 643 1.15 -3.73 22.88
C ASN A 643 -0.04 -3.85 21.93
N GLN A 644 0.04 -4.78 20.97
CA GLN A 644 -1.03 -5.01 19.99
C GLN A 644 -2.03 -6.12 20.40
N LYS A 645 -1.88 -6.67 21.63
CA LYS A 645 -2.76 -7.71 22.16
C LYS A 645 -3.77 -7.15 23.14
N ASP A 646 -4.93 -7.80 23.20
CA ASP A 646 -5.96 -7.51 24.18
C ASP A 646 -5.71 -8.25 25.52
N GLU A 647 -4.44 -8.30 25.92
CA GLU A 647 -3.98 -8.86 27.18
C GLU A 647 -2.77 -8.07 27.73
N THR A 648 -2.58 -8.12 29.03
CA THR A 648 -1.40 -7.49 29.65
C THR A 648 -0.14 -8.25 29.26
N ARG A 649 0.86 -7.54 28.75
CA ARG A 649 2.14 -8.10 28.34
C ARG A 649 3.25 -7.58 29.26
N MET A 650 4.04 -8.52 29.79
CA MET A 650 5.29 -8.19 30.48
C MET A 650 6.47 -8.73 29.70
N PHE A 651 7.39 -7.86 29.31
CA PHE A 651 8.53 -8.21 28.46
C PHE A 651 9.70 -7.27 28.73
N THR A 652 10.88 -7.66 28.24
CA THR A 652 12.06 -6.80 28.21
C THR A 652 12.25 -6.27 26.80
N ALA A 653 12.25 -4.95 26.66
CA ALA A 653 12.64 -4.25 25.43
C ALA A 653 14.13 -3.97 25.47
N SER A 654 14.89 -4.49 24.50
CA SER A 654 16.32 -4.27 24.37
C SER A 654 16.62 -3.37 23.18
N MET A 655 17.13 -2.17 23.44
CA MET A 655 17.38 -1.12 22.44
C MET A 655 18.89 -0.94 22.22
N ARG A 656 19.27 -0.65 20.98
CA ARG A 656 20.68 -0.40 20.58
C ARG A 656 21.12 1.01 21.02
N ILE A 657 20.95 1.28 22.30
CA ILE A 657 21.35 2.52 22.97
C ILE A 657 22.22 2.16 24.16
N ASN A 658 23.35 2.83 24.30
CA ASN A 658 24.27 2.64 25.42
C ASN A 658 24.54 3.96 26.14
N GLY A 659 24.77 3.87 27.45
CA GLY A 659 25.24 4.99 28.28
C GLY A 659 24.20 6.10 28.51
N LYS A 660 22.91 5.84 28.26
CA LYS A 660 21.83 6.82 28.49
C LYS A 660 20.76 6.24 29.41
N LYS A 661 20.22 7.10 30.27
CA LYS A 661 19.14 6.75 31.19
C LYS A 661 17.79 6.85 30.47
N PRO A 662 16.96 5.77 30.44
CA PRO A 662 15.64 5.82 29.85
C PRO A 662 14.62 6.53 30.74
N GLU A 663 13.71 7.26 30.10
CA GLU A 663 12.47 7.75 30.67
C GLU A 663 11.30 7.10 29.95
N CYS A 664 10.19 6.84 30.64
CA CYS A 664 8.97 6.37 30.05
C CYS A 664 7.93 7.48 30.08
N TRP A 665 7.38 7.85 28.92
CA TRP A 665 6.37 8.87 28.77
C TRP A 665 5.06 8.21 28.32
N ASN A 666 3.98 8.49 29.03
CA ASN A 666 2.68 7.91 28.75
C ASN A 666 1.82 8.88 27.92
N PRO A 667 1.54 8.57 26.64
CA PRO A 667 0.78 9.50 25.78
C PRO A 667 -0.71 9.56 26.12
N VAL A 668 -1.27 8.57 26.85
CA VAL A 668 -2.67 8.58 27.28
C VAL A 668 -2.87 9.60 28.40
N THR A 669 -2.02 9.54 29.43
CA THR A 669 -2.14 10.42 30.61
C THR A 669 -1.41 11.76 30.42
N GLY A 670 -0.41 11.81 29.54
CA GLY A 670 0.51 12.93 29.38
C GLY A 670 1.59 12.97 30.47
N GLU A 671 1.69 11.92 31.29
CA GLU A 671 2.73 11.80 32.32
C GLU A 671 4.09 11.51 31.68
N MET A 672 5.09 12.27 32.10
CA MET A 672 6.47 12.16 31.62
C MET A 672 7.41 11.85 32.79
N ASN A 673 8.66 11.51 32.47
CA ASN A 673 9.73 11.26 33.45
C ASN A 673 9.44 10.09 34.40
N ILE A 674 8.66 9.12 33.96
CA ILE A 674 8.52 7.84 34.67
C ILE A 674 9.83 7.08 34.48
N HIS A 675 10.51 6.72 35.56
CA HIS A 675 11.76 5.97 35.50
C HIS A 675 11.50 4.48 35.51
N PRO A 676 11.61 3.79 34.36
CA PRO A 676 11.41 2.35 34.31
C PRO A 676 12.59 1.60 34.92
N SER A 677 12.38 0.34 35.28
CA SER A 677 13.49 -0.57 35.64
C SER A 677 14.29 -0.89 34.38
N TYR A 678 15.59 -0.67 34.42
CA TYR A 678 16.47 -0.92 33.28
C TYR A 678 17.83 -1.48 33.71
N ARG A 679 18.55 -2.07 32.75
CA ARG A 679 19.96 -2.45 32.88
C ARG A 679 20.70 -2.17 31.58
N ILE A 680 21.98 -1.92 31.68
CA ILE A 680 22.88 -1.84 30.53
C ILE A 680 23.51 -3.23 30.33
N ASN A 681 23.44 -3.72 29.10
CA ASN A 681 23.98 -5.01 28.71
C ASN A 681 24.80 -4.84 27.41
N GLY A 682 26.14 -4.76 27.57
CA GLY A 682 27.03 -4.43 26.46
C GLY A 682 26.68 -3.06 25.84
N ASN A 683 26.39 -3.04 24.57
CA ASN A 683 26.02 -1.84 23.83
C ASN A 683 24.51 -1.55 23.81
N ARG A 684 23.74 -2.21 24.68
CA ARG A 684 22.28 -2.15 24.68
C ARG A 684 21.74 -1.73 26.04
N THR A 685 20.64 -1.02 26.03
CA THR A 685 19.84 -0.78 27.23
C THR A 685 18.59 -1.65 27.18
N GLU A 686 18.38 -2.41 28.25
CA GLU A 686 17.24 -3.29 28.44
C GLU A 686 16.27 -2.69 29.44
N VAL A 687 15.02 -2.49 29.02
CA VAL A 687 13.96 -1.90 29.85
C VAL A 687 12.86 -2.94 30.04
N THR A 688 12.51 -3.22 31.30
CA THR A 688 11.36 -4.09 31.59
C THR A 688 10.08 -3.28 31.59
N LEU A 689 9.15 -3.67 30.74
CA LEU A 689 7.85 -3.03 30.57
C LEU A 689 6.72 -4.00 30.95
N THR A 690 5.67 -3.44 31.53
CA THR A 690 4.37 -4.11 31.68
C THR A 690 3.34 -3.20 31.05
N LEU A 691 2.80 -3.60 29.91
CA LEU A 691 1.80 -2.86 29.15
C LEU A 691 0.45 -3.55 29.26
N ALA A 692 -0.56 -2.80 29.63
CA ALA A 692 -1.95 -3.25 29.64
C ALA A 692 -2.44 -3.57 28.20
N PRO A 693 -3.61 -4.17 28.02
CA PRO A 693 -4.21 -4.39 26.71
C PRO A 693 -4.19 -3.11 25.87
N ASN A 694 -3.64 -3.21 24.65
CA ASN A 694 -3.53 -2.10 23.70
C ASN A 694 -2.87 -0.82 24.26
N GLU A 695 -2.05 -0.93 25.30
CA GLU A 695 -1.30 0.20 25.86
C GLU A 695 -0.05 0.49 25.02
N SER A 696 0.29 1.78 24.95
CA SER A 696 1.49 2.27 24.29
C SER A 696 2.21 3.30 25.15
N VAL A 697 3.53 3.35 25.02
CA VAL A 697 4.41 4.28 25.73
C VAL A 697 5.53 4.76 24.81
N PHE A 698 6.14 5.88 25.17
CA PHE A 698 7.42 6.29 24.61
C PHE A 698 8.55 6.00 25.59
N ILE A 699 9.61 5.40 25.10
CA ILE A 699 10.88 5.28 25.83
C ILE A 699 11.81 6.33 25.25
N VAL A 700 12.17 7.30 26.09
CA VAL A 700 12.94 8.49 25.70
C VAL A 700 14.32 8.44 26.33
N TYR A 701 15.33 8.72 25.53
CA TYR A 701 16.72 8.85 25.97
C TYR A 701 17.18 10.30 25.71
N PRO A 702 17.07 11.21 26.69
CA PRO A 702 17.51 12.59 26.52
C PRO A 702 18.98 12.70 26.11
N ALA A 703 19.33 13.70 25.31
CA ALA A 703 20.72 13.97 24.90
C ALA A 703 21.61 14.35 26.09
N GLU A 704 21.04 15.09 27.05
CA GLU A 704 21.67 15.43 28.32
C GLU A 704 21.27 14.39 29.37
N GLY A 705 22.15 13.56 29.78
CA GLY A 705 21.85 12.50 30.75
C GLY A 705 22.71 11.28 30.51
N VAL A 706 24.01 11.48 30.52
CA VAL A 706 24.97 10.36 30.50
C VAL A 706 24.83 9.63 31.82
N ASP A 707 24.45 8.36 31.76
CA ASP A 707 24.50 7.47 32.94
C ASP A 707 25.89 6.81 33.00
N GLU A 708 26.60 7.00 34.10
CA GLU A 708 27.91 6.38 34.34
C GLU A 708 27.82 4.85 34.64
N GLY A 709 26.67 4.22 34.34
CA GLY A 709 26.66 2.76 34.21
C GLY A 709 25.88 1.95 35.24
N TYR A 710 25.10 2.54 36.13
CA TYR A 710 24.30 1.76 37.10
C TYR A 710 22.84 2.16 37.17
N GLY A 711 22.03 1.55 36.33
CA GLY A 711 20.60 1.43 36.65
C GLY A 711 20.42 0.51 37.87
N LYS A 712 19.63 0.92 38.84
CA LYS A 712 19.25 0.06 39.96
C LYS A 712 18.65 -1.24 39.47
N SER A 713 19.13 -2.38 39.91
CA SER A 713 18.54 -3.67 39.50
C SER A 713 17.08 -3.73 39.95
N SER A 714 16.27 -4.46 39.18
CA SER A 714 14.84 -4.68 39.50
C SER A 714 14.64 -5.19 40.96
N LEU A 715 15.61 -5.88 41.50
CA LEU A 715 15.65 -6.33 42.87
C LEU A 715 15.86 -5.17 43.87
N GLN A 716 16.61 -4.15 43.55
CA GLN A 716 16.82 -2.98 44.41
C GLN A 716 15.61 -2.07 44.43
N LEU A 717 14.95 -1.86 43.27
CA LEU A 717 13.67 -1.12 43.18
C LEU A 717 12.53 -1.85 43.87
N GLN A 718 12.50 -3.19 43.84
CA GLN A 718 11.54 -3.98 44.62
C GLN A 718 11.79 -3.90 46.12
N LYS A 719 13.03 -3.80 46.56
CA LYS A 719 13.38 -3.58 47.99
C LYS A 719 12.96 -2.17 48.47
N GLU A 720 13.25 -1.13 47.70
CA GLU A 720 12.84 0.24 48.03
C GLU A 720 11.31 0.45 48.02
N LYS A 721 10.59 -0.19 47.09
CA LYS A 721 9.10 -0.21 47.09
C LYS A 721 8.51 -1.06 48.24
N LYS A 722 9.20 -2.08 48.73
CA LYS A 722 8.75 -2.84 49.91
C LYS A 722 8.78 -2.03 51.19
N ASP A 723 9.68 -1.07 51.29
CA ASP A 723 9.84 -0.25 52.49
C ASP A 723 8.91 0.97 52.57
N THR A 724 8.24 1.37 51.45
CA THR A 724 7.44 2.58 51.41
C THR A 724 5.97 2.42 50.99
N ALA A 725 5.58 1.30 50.44
CA ALA A 725 4.18 1.06 50.07
C ALA A 725 3.64 -0.19 50.82
N LYS A 726 2.72 0.01 51.76
CA LYS A 726 1.82 -1.05 52.17
C LYS A 726 1.14 -1.58 50.89
N ALA A 727 1.28 -2.87 50.63
CA ALA A 727 0.62 -3.52 49.52
C ALA A 727 -0.88 -3.09 49.49
N PRO A 728 -1.43 -2.70 48.33
CA PRO A 728 -2.83 -2.32 48.25
C PRO A 728 -3.69 -3.45 48.80
N LEU A 729 -4.50 -3.14 49.78
CA LEU A 729 -5.39 -4.10 50.40
C LEU A 729 -6.53 -4.38 49.42
N ASN A 730 -6.49 -5.50 48.72
CA ASN A 730 -7.62 -5.97 47.90
C ASN A 730 -8.70 -6.54 48.81
N ILE A 731 -9.77 -5.80 48.98
CA ILE A 731 -10.94 -6.25 49.72
C ILE A 731 -12.04 -6.61 48.71
N ALA A 732 -12.40 -7.87 48.67
CA ALA A 732 -13.59 -8.28 47.93
C ALA A 732 -14.83 -7.73 48.67
N LEU A 733 -15.55 -6.85 48.01
CA LEU A 733 -16.79 -6.28 48.55
C LEU A 733 -17.97 -7.15 48.09
N GLU A 734 -18.64 -7.78 49.05
CA GLU A 734 -19.88 -8.50 48.78
C GLU A 734 -21.04 -7.48 48.76
N ALA A 735 -21.39 -7.07 47.55
CA ALA A 735 -22.61 -6.31 47.32
C ALA A 735 -23.83 -7.28 47.35
N LYS A 736 -24.86 -6.96 48.16
CA LYS A 736 -26.06 -7.76 48.20
C LYS A 736 -26.92 -7.62 46.94
N GLU A 737 -26.97 -6.39 46.43
CA GLU A 737 -27.72 -6.05 45.22
C GLU A 737 -27.23 -4.72 44.65
N TYR A 738 -27.51 -4.50 43.38
CA TYR A 738 -27.27 -3.25 42.65
C TYR A 738 -28.61 -2.68 42.19
N ALA A 739 -28.86 -1.41 42.50
CA ALA A 739 -29.91 -0.64 41.85
C ALA A 739 -29.26 0.05 40.62
N ILE A 740 -29.74 -0.28 39.43
CA ILE A 740 -29.21 0.18 38.17
C ILE A 740 -30.24 1.13 37.55
N THR A 741 -29.91 2.40 37.45
CA THR A 741 -30.79 3.43 36.88
C THR A 741 -30.30 3.89 35.52
N PHE A 742 -31.18 3.76 34.54
CA PHE A 742 -30.98 4.21 33.17
C PHE A 742 -31.55 5.64 33.03
N ALA A 743 -30.69 6.64 33.03
CA ALA A 743 -31.08 8.03 33.19
C ALA A 743 -32.05 8.56 32.11
N ALA A 744 -31.82 8.24 30.86
CA ALA A 744 -32.60 8.77 29.74
C ALA A 744 -34.04 8.22 29.68
N ASN A 745 -34.25 6.98 30.00
CA ASN A 745 -35.60 6.36 30.00
C ASN A 745 -36.24 6.22 31.37
N LYS A 746 -35.57 6.74 32.41
CA LYS A 746 -36.03 6.73 33.81
C LYS A 746 -36.38 5.35 34.39
N LYS A 747 -35.78 4.29 33.81
CA LYS A 747 -35.97 2.92 34.31
C LYS A 747 -34.93 2.57 35.37
N THR A 748 -35.34 1.78 36.35
CA THR A 748 -34.43 1.24 37.37
C THR A 748 -34.64 -0.24 37.49
N LEU A 749 -33.57 -1.02 37.47
CA LEU A 749 -33.55 -2.45 37.74
C LEU A 749 -32.81 -2.74 39.02
N THR A 750 -33.22 -3.81 39.72
CA THR A 750 -32.47 -4.37 40.84
C THR A 750 -31.89 -5.72 40.42
N ARG A 751 -30.59 -5.91 40.61
CA ARG A 751 -29.89 -7.16 40.26
C ARG A 751 -28.91 -7.55 41.37
N LYS A 752 -28.74 -8.83 41.59
CA LYS A 752 -27.76 -9.36 42.57
C LYS A 752 -26.35 -9.42 42.05
N LYS A 753 -26.17 -9.36 40.72
CA LYS A 753 -24.88 -9.36 40.04
C LYS A 753 -24.89 -8.35 38.93
N LEU A 754 -23.72 -7.86 38.55
CA LEU A 754 -23.55 -7.11 37.33
C LEU A 754 -23.84 -8.01 36.13
N PHE A 755 -24.44 -7.48 35.10
CA PHE A 755 -24.88 -8.23 33.95
C PHE A 755 -24.79 -7.35 32.69
N ASP A 756 -24.81 -7.99 31.55
CA ASP A 756 -24.89 -7.34 30.25
C ASP A 756 -26.36 -7.02 29.94
N TRP A 757 -26.74 -5.75 29.98
CA TRP A 757 -28.13 -5.35 29.72
C TRP A 757 -28.57 -5.51 28.27
N SER A 758 -27.64 -5.71 27.31
CA SER A 758 -27.99 -6.04 25.92
C SER A 758 -28.74 -7.38 25.82
N GLN A 759 -28.70 -8.19 26.88
CA GLN A 759 -29.43 -9.48 26.98
C GLN A 759 -30.80 -9.35 27.65
N GLU A 760 -31.20 -8.14 28.06
CA GLU A 760 -32.51 -7.95 28.69
C GLU A 760 -33.66 -8.13 27.70
N SER A 761 -34.79 -8.60 28.21
CA SER A 761 -36.04 -8.78 27.43
C SER A 761 -36.70 -7.43 27.11
N ASP A 762 -36.55 -6.45 28.00
CA ASP A 762 -37.05 -5.10 27.80
C ASP A 762 -36.21 -4.36 26.74
N GLU A 763 -36.80 -4.11 25.60
CA GLU A 763 -36.12 -3.43 24.47
C GLU A 763 -35.59 -2.03 24.83
N GLN A 764 -36.26 -1.29 25.71
CA GLN A 764 -35.81 0.02 26.18
C GLN A 764 -34.55 -0.05 27.05
N ILE A 765 -34.23 -1.23 27.58
CA ILE A 765 -33.01 -1.50 28.32
C ILE A 765 -31.98 -2.16 27.38
N ARG A 766 -32.41 -3.16 26.61
CA ARG A 766 -31.58 -3.88 25.65
C ARG A 766 -30.84 -2.94 24.73
N TYR A 767 -31.55 -1.98 24.18
CA TYR A 767 -31.00 -1.00 23.21
C TYR A 767 -30.70 0.35 23.86
N TYR A 768 -30.53 0.38 25.19
CA TYR A 768 -30.21 1.62 25.88
C TYR A 768 -28.80 2.10 25.52
N SER A 769 -28.72 3.30 25.00
CA SER A 769 -27.48 4.02 24.76
C SER A 769 -27.41 5.24 25.67
N GLY A 770 -26.45 5.23 26.58
CA GLY A 770 -26.28 6.31 27.56
C GLY A 770 -25.63 5.84 28.86
N THR A 771 -25.69 6.68 29.87
CA THR A 771 -25.11 6.39 31.20
C THR A 771 -26.09 5.66 32.08
N ALA A 772 -25.69 4.50 32.58
CA ALA A 772 -26.41 3.79 33.65
C ALA A 772 -25.68 3.99 34.99
N THR A 773 -26.42 4.35 36.03
CA THR A 773 -25.90 4.52 37.38
C THR A 773 -26.12 3.29 38.20
N TYR A 774 -25.05 2.70 38.69
CA TYR A 774 -25.08 1.56 39.60
C TYR A 774 -24.92 2.03 41.03
N LYS A 775 -25.88 1.73 41.86
CA LYS A 775 -25.85 2.04 43.29
C LYS A 775 -25.92 0.74 44.09
N THR A 776 -24.97 0.57 45.00
CA THR A 776 -24.96 -0.57 45.91
C THR A 776 -24.55 -0.14 47.31
N THR A 777 -24.87 -0.95 48.30
CA THR A 777 -24.43 -0.77 49.66
C THR A 777 -23.67 -2.01 50.11
N PHE A 778 -22.56 -1.80 50.79
CA PHE A 778 -21.76 -2.86 51.37
C PHE A 778 -21.39 -2.53 52.82
N ARG A 779 -21.12 -3.55 53.59
CA ARG A 779 -20.67 -3.37 54.95
C ARG A 779 -19.15 -3.28 55.01
N TRP A 780 -18.65 -2.13 55.36
CA TRP A 780 -17.21 -1.96 55.60
C TRP A 780 -16.87 -2.48 56.98
N LYS A 781 -15.96 -3.44 57.07
CA LYS A 781 -15.36 -3.89 58.33
C LYS A 781 -14.02 -3.23 58.43
N ASN A 782 -13.88 -2.23 59.32
CA ASN A 782 -12.54 -1.75 59.70
C ASN A 782 -11.79 -2.91 60.37
N LYS A 783 -10.66 -3.25 59.80
CA LYS A 783 -9.62 -4.03 60.51
C LYS A 783 -8.59 -3.09 61.06
#